data_c49b02cf61c360c81fd16421cc1f66ed
#
_entry.id   c49b02cf61c360c81fd16421cc1f66ed
#
_cell.length_a   1.000
_cell.length_b   1.000
_cell.length_c   1.000
_cell.angle_alpha   90.00
_cell.angle_beta   90.00
_cell.angle_gamma   90.00
#
_symmetry.space_group_name_H-M   'P 1'
#
loop_
_entity.id
_entity.type
_entity.pdbx_description
1 polymer ?
#
loop_
_entity_poly.entity_id
_entity_poly.type
_entity_poly.pdbx_seq_one_letter_code
_entity_poly.pdbx_strand_id
1 'polypeptide(L)'
;MSGPDTEARARAIQEQNLLVQQLRESGSNKEADRLQETYHAREMSGLAADVYLSAKNEGQPPAGWTRASADPAALRAAGINMSDEEILRQLRPTESGFRAEIYLPDKSVLGSDARPVVVFKGSTGEIVDPSAPSGRRESGGEDFLNNGQQGIGMRSDYYDRAMQLATRIKEESSGGFEIAGHSLGGGMASAASAVTGARATTFNAAGLHPDTPARYAKDNGLPTFNPQQTVHTYQTSGEVLNDVQNGMRRLNEQQRHAYGLLANEASMLMREPLMQAKVAEKMREMLPPGAQTAAAQFVEQLATKPGYEALRDIPVAAGRMELVLDPKTRDARERLVDRARTDAPSQVAELAGPLSKVLHSAAHGMHNGRVVGEVVEKGGATAAHVLDRTGDAVEQVARVQGMVVGKVVDMGSATLQVSAKATTTVYAQGRELTGMIESTAHRVESRAQSGILSVASWGAGKLGFDNVSKDLDSRADAVHAAGQARATAATRDAREDADAARAAGQRTAESIDRDGQWVAGKLQNGYATAGAHVDQGYDFAAHHIKNTTAQAPAVFASVGGAVAGLRGAAATYVPTALTPQNIGNIIETKRLVENIGPAFGEAVQRHGMKETVIPSLDAELIKQEAQARALLEQHERIHHPAEKHAAVAAEPSTLVVGINDPGHRQYHMFQGAQVGVHGIDAAHNRVPDLQSDQLAGALAAKATQEGLERIERVVLSEDRTRVFAVDTQDLTSVHRHLAQVDVVAGRQQPLSVSTEQVAEVNRQQERAAAAPALVADLGAEQQREQEQQAARRMG
;
A
#
# COMPACT_ATOMS: atom_id res chain seq x y z
N MET A 1 16.98 -30.21 23.75
CA MET A 1 17.92 -30.47 22.64
C MET A 1 17.65 -29.42 21.59
N SER A 2 18.66 -28.58 21.32
CA SER A 2 18.54 -27.57 20.24
C SER A 2 18.45 -28.28 18.89
N GLY A 3 17.48 -27.91 18.05
CA GLY A 3 17.36 -28.44 16.70
C GLY A 3 18.48 -27.92 15.79
N PRO A 4 18.74 -28.57 14.64
CA PRO A 4 19.79 -28.18 13.70
C PRO A 4 19.72 -26.69 13.28
N ASP A 5 18.54 -26.12 13.22
CA ASP A 5 18.33 -24.69 12.90
C ASP A 5 18.85 -23.76 14.01
N THR A 6 18.71 -24.18 15.27
CA THR A 6 19.17 -23.41 16.44
C THR A 6 20.70 -23.38 16.51
N GLU A 7 21.37 -24.50 16.21
CA GLU A 7 22.83 -24.58 16.15
C GLU A 7 23.41 -23.77 14.98
N ALA A 8 22.76 -23.83 13.81
CA ALA A 8 23.15 -23.02 12.67
C ALA A 8 23.00 -21.51 12.98
N ARG A 9 21.93 -21.14 13.69
CA ARG A 9 21.70 -19.76 14.12
C ARG A 9 22.75 -19.27 15.10
N ALA A 10 23.08 -20.08 16.11
CA ALA A 10 24.14 -19.74 17.10
C ALA A 10 25.50 -19.50 16.42
N ARG A 11 25.88 -20.35 15.46
CA ARG A 11 27.09 -20.16 14.66
C ARG A 11 27.07 -18.86 13.86
N ALA A 12 25.97 -18.57 13.17
CA ALA A 12 25.84 -17.32 12.41
C ALA A 12 26.01 -16.09 13.30
N ILE A 13 25.42 -16.07 14.50
CA ILE A 13 25.57 -14.97 15.47
C ILE A 13 27.01 -14.85 15.96
N GLN A 14 27.70 -15.95 16.21
CA GLN A 14 29.13 -15.92 16.59
C GLN A 14 30.00 -15.32 15.48
N GLU A 15 29.76 -15.69 14.21
CA GLU A 15 30.47 -15.11 13.06
C GLU A 15 30.19 -13.61 12.91
N GLN A 16 28.93 -13.17 13.09
CA GLN A 16 28.56 -11.76 13.08
C GLN A 16 29.29 -10.96 14.18
N ASN A 17 29.27 -11.49 15.41
CA ASN A 17 29.95 -10.87 16.55
C ASN A 17 31.44 -10.77 16.32
N LEU A 18 32.05 -11.82 15.76
CA LEU A 18 33.48 -11.83 15.44
C LEU A 18 33.84 -10.75 14.42
N LEU A 19 33.03 -10.61 13.35
CA LEU A 19 33.24 -9.57 12.32
C LEU A 19 33.15 -8.16 12.90
N VAL A 20 32.17 -7.90 13.76
CA VAL A 20 31.99 -6.60 14.45
C VAL A 20 33.20 -6.35 15.39
N GLN A 21 33.68 -7.36 16.12
CA GLN A 21 34.83 -7.24 17.00
C GLN A 21 36.12 -6.92 16.21
N GLN A 22 36.37 -7.62 15.11
CA GLN A 22 37.52 -7.37 14.24
C GLN A 22 37.51 -5.93 13.68
N LEU A 23 36.33 -5.41 13.27
CA LEU A 23 36.20 -4.02 12.85
C LEU A 23 36.58 -3.04 13.98
N ARG A 24 36.18 -3.32 15.23
CA ARG A 24 36.54 -2.46 16.38
C ARG A 24 38.04 -2.53 16.66
N GLU A 25 38.63 -3.70 16.59
CA GLU A 25 40.07 -3.90 16.77
C GLU A 25 40.89 -3.20 15.69
N SER A 26 40.36 -3.12 14.45
CA SER A 26 40.99 -2.35 13.38
C SER A 26 40.80 -0.83 13.48
N GLY A 27 40.05 -0.34 14.48
CA GLY A 27 39.71 1.08 14.64
C GLY A 27 38.49 1.56 13.80
N SER A 28 37.85 0.68 13.05
CA SER A 28 36.67 0.98 12.21
C SER A 28 35.38 0.98 13.03
N ASN A 29 35.31 1.78 14.10
CA ASN A 29 34.22 1.74 15.09
C ASN A 29 32.87 2.14 14.49
N LYS A 30 32.82 3.12 13.57
CA LYS A 30 31.57 3.56 12.94
C LYS A 30 30.93 2.46 12.08
N GLU A 31 31.77 1.75 11.35
CA GLU A 31 31.35 0.64 10.50
C GLU A 31 30.91 -0.55 11.36
N ALA A 32 31.62 -0.82 12.46
CA ALA A 32 31.25 -1.82 13.44
C ALA A 32 29.88 -1.54 14.07
N ASP A 33 29.65 -0.31 14.54
CA ASP A 33 28.38 0.11 15.14
C ASP A 33 27.24 0.03 14.12
N ARG A 34 27.47 0.48 12.88
CA ARG A 34 26.48 0.40 11.81
C ARG A 34 26.12 -1.03 11.44
N LEU A 35 27.11 -1.90 11.33
CA LEU A 35 26.89 -3.32 11.01
C LEU A 35 26.14 -4.02 12.16
N GLN A 36 26.54 -3.78 13.41
CA GLN A 36 25.86 -4.31 14.59
C GLN A 36 24.40 -3.86 14.66
N GLU A 37 24.13 -2.59 14.39
CA GLU A 37 22.79 -2.03 14.35
C GLU A 37 21.93 -2.66 13.24
N THR A 38 22.51 -2.94 12.07
CA THR A 38 21.80 -3.59 10.96
C THR A 38 21.51 -5.07 11.25
N TYR A 39 22.42 -5.80 11.92
CA TYR A 39 22.16 -7.15 12.42
C TYR A 39 21.00 -7.16 13.42
N HIS A 40 21.01 -6.22 14.36
CA HIS A 40 19.92 -6.07 15.33
C HIS A 40 18.58 -5.78 14.62
N ALA A 41 18.55 -4.84 13.68
CA ALA A 41 17.35 -4.54 12.90
C ALA A 41 16.84 -5.75 12.12
N ARG A 42 17.77 -6.55 11.54
CA ARG A 42 17.39 -7.78 10.82
C ARG A 42 16.76 -8.80 11.78
N GLU A 43 17.25 -8.93 12.99
CA GLU A 43 16.65 -9.78 14.02
C GLU A 43 15.23 -9.31 14.36
N MET A 44 15.08 -8.03 14.69
CA MET A 44 13.79 -7.43 15.04
C MET A 44 12.78 -7.52 13.88
N SER A 45 13.25 -7.46 12.64
CA SER A 45 12.41 -7.60 11.46
C SER A 45 11.79 -9.01 11.33
N GLY A 46 12.53 -10.03 11.75
CA GLY A 46 12.03 -11.40 11.82
C GLY A 46 10.86 -11.54 12.80
N LEU A 47 10.99 -10.93 13.98
CA LEU A 47 9.94 -10.91 15.00
C LEU A 47 8.73 -10.08 14.55
N ALA A 48 8.97 -8.94 13.90
CA ALA A 48 7.90 -8.10 13.34
C ALA A 48 7.15 -8.78 12.18
N ALA A 49 7.77 -9.73 11.47
CA ALA A 49 7.10 -10.57 10.50
C ALA A 49 6.32 -11.71 11.16
N ASP A 50 6.88 -12.29 12.22
CA ASP A 50 6.28 -13.43 12.91
C ASP A 50 5.02 -13.08 13.69
N VAL A 51 4.89 -11.86 14.22
CA VAL A 51 3.69 -11.44 14.99
C VAL A 51 2.39 -11.56 14.18
N TYR A 52 2.44 -11.44 12.84
CA TYR A 52 1.29 -11.66 11.97
C TYR A 52 0.88 -13.13 11.91
N LEU A 53 1.84 -14.04 12.00
CA LEU A 53 1.59 -15.49 12.09
C LEU A 53 1.10 -15.87 13.51
N SER A 54 1.73 -15.28 14.54
CA SER A 54 1.30 -15.43 15.92
C SER A 54 -0.17 -15.02 16.10
N ALA A 55 -0.59 -13.91 15.49
CA ALA A 55 -1.98 -13.44 15.54
C ALA A 55 -3.00 -14.44 14.97
N LYS A 56 -2.55 -15.35 14.11
CA LYS A 56 -3.34 -16.45 13.51
C LYS A 56 -3.17 -17.78 14.22
N ASN A 57 -2.35 -17.87 15.24
CA ASN A 57 -1.85 -19.13 15.83
C ASN A 57 -1.12 -20.02 14.81
N GLU A 58 -0.38 -19.44 13.90
CA GLU A 58 0.33 -20.11 12.81
C GLU A 58 1.85 -19.90 12.92
N GLY A 59 2.61 -20.71 12.18
CA GLY A 59 4.05 -20.61 12.07
C GLY A 59 4.80 -20.88 13.37
N GLN A 60 6.13 -20.75 13.27
CA GLN A 60 7.04 -20.83 14.40
C GLN A 60 7.85 -19.54 14.48
N PRO A 61 8.21 -19.04 15.66
CA PRO A 61 9.09 -17.90 15.79
C PRO A 61 10.47 -18.18 15.17
N PRO A 62 11.23 -17.14 14.84
CA PRO A 62 12.61 -17.30 14.42
C PRO A 62 13.44 -18.14 15.41
N ALA A 63 14.43 -18.91 14.92
CA ALA A 63 15.27 -19.76 15.76
C ALA A 63 15.96 -18.96 16.87
N GLY A 64 15.93 -19.48 18.08
CA GLY A 64 16.40 -18.80 19.29
C GLY A 64 15.34 -17.95 20.01
N TRP A 65 14.10 -17.90 19.51
CA TRP A 65 12.99 -17.17 20.13
C TRP A 65 11.83 -18.09 20.51
N THR A 66 11.17 -17.76 21.61
CA THR A 66 9.93 -18.42 22.07
C THR A 66 8.84 -17.39 22.24
N ARG A 67 7.60 -17.69 21.75
CA ARG A 67 6.42 -16.84 21.96
C ARG A 67 5.88 -17.06 23.37
N ALA A 68 5.71 -16.00 24.14
CA ALA A 68 5.15 -16.05 25.49
C ALA A 68 3.71 -16.57 25.50
N SER A 69 2.92 -16.29 24.45
CA SER A 69 1.56 -16.84 24.30
C SER A 69 1.53 -18.37 24.18
N ALA A 70 2.62 -18.98 23.70
CA ALA A 70 2.75 -20.44 23.57
C ALA A 70 3.42 -21.07 24.81
N ASP A 71 4.25 -20.31 25.53
CA ASP A 71 4.94 -20.76 26.73
C ASP A 71 4.92 -19.67 27.82
N PRO A 72 3.78 -19.52 28.56
CA PRO A 72 3.67 -18.59 29.68
C PRO A 72 4.65 -18.88 30.83
N ALA A 73 5.11 -20.12 30.98
CA ALA A 73 6.06 -20.48 32.02
C ALA A 73 7.45 -19.87 31.71
N ALA A 74 7.88 -19.87 30.45
CA ALA A 74 9.10 -19.21 30.02
C ALA A 74 9.08 -17.71 30.28
N LEU A 75 7.91 -17.03 30.12
CA LEU A 75 7.76 -15.61 30.44
C LEU A 75 8.02 -15.33 31.92
N ARG A 76 7.44 -16.14 32.82
CA ARG A 76 7.68 -16.02 34.25
C ARG A 76 9.12 -16.33 34.64
N ALA A 77 9.74 -17.32 33.97
CA ALA A 77 11.16 -17.62 34.16
C ALA A 77 12.09 -16.48 33.70
N ALA A 78 11.63 -15.67 32.72
CA ALA A 78 12.33 -14.45 32.30
C ALA A 78 12.12 -13.25 33.26
N GLY A 79 11.38 -13.45 34.37
CA GLY A 79 11.14 -12.45 35.40
C GLY A 79 9.93 -11.55 35.14
N ILE A 80 9.10 -11.86 34.15
CA ILE A 80 7.88 -11.12 33.86
C ILE A 80 6.69 -11.92 34.44
N ASN A 81 6.20 -11.48 35.60
CA ASN A 81 5.26 -12.24 36.41
C ASN A 81 3.80 -11.92 36.04
N MET A 82 3.27 -12.58 35.02
CA MET A 82 1.88 -12.49 34.58
C MET A 82 1.21 -13.87 34.63
N SER A 83 -0.08 -13.91 35.00
CA SER A 83 -0.89 -15.13 34.87
C SER A 83 -1.18 -15.46 33.38
N ASP A 84 -1.49 -16.72 33.09
CA ASP A 84 -1.82 -17.15 31.73
C ASP A 84 -3.02 -16.37 31.16
N GLU A 85 -4.03 -16.10 32.00
CA GLU A 85 -5.20 -15.29 31.62
C GLU A 85 -4.81 -13.83 31.33
N GLU A 86 -3.94 -13.25 32.15
CA GLU A 86 -3.43 -11.90 31.96
C GLU A 86 -2.64 -11.79 30.66
N ILE A 87 -1.76 -12.73 30.36
CA ILE A 87 -1.00 -12.80 29.11
C ILE A 87 -1.95 -12.79 27.92
N LEU A 88 -2.92 -13.69 27.89
CA LEU A 88 -3.88 -13.76 26.78
C LEU A 88 -4.72 -12.50 26.66
N ARG A 89 -5.20 -11.93 27.76
CA ARG A 89 -5.98 -10.70 27.77
C ARG A 89 -5.18 -9.49 27.27
N GLN A 90 -3.89 -9.42 27.60
CA GLN A 90 -3.00 -8.32 27.16
C GLN A 90 -2.57 -8.47 25.71
N LEU A 91 -2.25 -9.68 25.27
CA LEU A 91 -1.74 -9.93 23.91
C LEU A 91 -2.85 -10.08 22.88
N ARG A 92 -4.02 -10.60 23.26
CA ARG A 92 -5.11 -11.00 22.37
C ARG A 92 -6.47 -10.72 22.98
N PRO A 93 -6.81 -9.45 23.28
CA PRO A 93 -8.11 -9.11 23.83
C PRO A 93 -9.24 -9.57 22.89
N THR A 94 -10.33 -10.07 23.50
CA THR A 94 -11.48 -10.59 22.74
C THR A 94 -12.35 -9.49 22.17
N GLU A 95 -12.39 -8.33 22.84
CA GLU A 95 -13.19 -7.17 22.46
C GLU A 95 -12.51 -6.22 21.45
N SER A 96 -11.27 -6.52 21.05
CA SER A 96 -10.47 -5.65 20.18
C SER A 96 -9.68 -6.48 19.17
N GLY A 97 -9.44 -5.90 17.99
CA GLY A 97 -8.52 -6.43 16.98
C GLY A 97 -7.04 -6.27 17.31
N PHE A 98 -6.73 -5.60 18.43
CA PHE A 98 -5.34 -5.47 18.91
C PHE A 98 -4.66 -6.84 19.05
N ARG A 99 -3.45 -6.99 18.53
CA ARG A 99 -2.63 -8.20 18.70
C ARG A 99 -1.19 -7.81 18.96
N ALA A 100 -0.60 -8.48 19.95
CA ALA A 100 0.81 -8.35 20.28
C ALA A 100 1.39 -9.74 20.61
N GLU A 101 2.72 -9.83 20.67
CA GLU A 101 3.43 -10.99 21.16
C GLU A 101 4.64 -10.55 21.98
N ILE A 102 5.05 -11.36 22.96
CA ILE A 102 6.29 -11.19 23.68
C ILE A 102 7.20 -12.34 23.29
N TYR A 103 8.36 -12.00 22.72
CA TYR A 103 9.38 -12.96 22.31
C TYR A 103 10.44 -13.05 23.38
N LEU A 104 10.73 -14.26 23.79
CA LEU A 104 11.68 -14.59 24.84
C LEU A 104 12.95 -15.17 24.19
N PRO A 105 14.14 -14.58 24.42
CA PRO A 105 15.37 -15.05 23.81
C PRO A 105 15.93 -16.30 24.50
N ASP A 106 16.38 -17.27 23.73
CA ASP A 106 17.32 -18.28 24.19
C ASP A 106 18.74 -17.66 24.23
N LYS A 107 19.20 -17.30 25.41
CA LYS A 107 20.50 -16.63 25.59
C LYS A 107 21.68 -17.49 25.19
N SER A 108 21.52 -18.82 25.11
CA SER A 108 22.56 -19.73 24.62
C SER A 108 22.74 -19.61 23.10
N VAL A 109 21.75 -19.14 22.39
CA VAL A 109 21.71 -18.94 20.93
C VAL A 109 21.99 -17.50 20.56
N LEU A 110 21.29 -16.56 21.22
CA LEU A 110 21.27 -15.14 20.84
C LEU A 110 22.29 -14.29 21.62
N GLY A 111 22.94 -14.87 22.62
CA GLY A 111 23.91 -14.19 23.47
C GLY A 111 23.33 -13.72 24.82
N SER A 112 24.19 -13.49 25.79
CA SER A 112 23.83 -13.14 27.18
C SER A 112 23.03 -11.86 27.31
N ASP A 113 23.23 -10.92 26.39
CA ASP A 113 22.65 -9.58 26.40
C ASP A 113 21.27 -9.50 25.72
N ALA A 114 20.85 -10.59 25.08
CA ALA A 114 19.54 -10.67 24.45
C ALA A 114 18.41 -10.48 25.48
N ARG A 115 17.42 -9.66 25.12
CA ARG A 115 16.32 -9.24 25.99
C ARG A 115 14.98 -9.70 25.42
N PRO A 116 13.94 -9.83 26.26
CA PRO A 116 12.58 -10.00 25.78
C PRO A 116 12.19 -8.85 24.85
N VAL A 117 11.42 -9.17 23.80
CA VAL A 117 10.94 -8.19 22.81
C VAL A 117 9.43 -8.21 22.75
N VAL A 118 8.81 -7.05 22.95
CA VAL A 118 7.38 -6.85 22.74
C VAL A 118 7.14 -6.41 21.32
N VAL A 119 6.32 -7.15 20.58
CA VAL A 119 6.06 -6.86 19.16
C VAL A 119 4.58 -6.65 18.93
N PHE A 120 4.23 -5.55 18.27
CA PHE A 120 2.86 -5.21 17.92
C PHE A 120 2.58 -5.52 16.45
N LYS A 121 1.42 -6.15 16.20
CA LYS A 121 0.96 -6.44 14.84
C LYS A 121 0.57 -5.14 14.12
N GLY A 122 0.97 -5.01 12.88
CA GLY A 122 0.54 -3.92 12.00
C GLY A 122 -0.86 -4.10 11.41
N SER A 123 -1.24 -3.19 10.50
CA SER A 123 -2.53 -3.21 9.82
C SER A 123 -2.69 -4.43 8.93
N THR A 124 -3.97 -4.78 8.68
CA THR A 124 -4.44 -5.86 7.82
C THR A 124 -4.12 -7.28 8.30
N GLY A 125 -4.87 -8.19 7.75
CA GLY A 125 -4.75 -9.63 7.99
C GLY A 125 -5.76 -10.18 8.96
N GLU A 126 -5.89 -11.48 8.87
CA GLU A 126 -6.78 -12.29 9.68
C GLU A 126 -6.19 -12.47 11.09
N ILE A 127 -7.06 -12.44 12.07
CA ILE A 127 -6.72 -12.73 13.46
C ILE A 127 -7.61 -13.84 14.02
N VAL A 128 -7.11 -14.61 14.98
CA VAL A 128 -7.95 -15.53 15.76
C VAL A 128 -8.92 -14.72 16.60
N ASP A 129 -10.21 -15.04 16.48
CA ASP A 129 -11.30 -14.46 17.25
C ASP A 129 -12.31 -15.57 17.59
N PRO A 130 -12.29 -16.08 18.83
CA PRO A 130 -13.20 -17.12 19.26
C PRO A 130 -14.69 -16.72 19.20
N SER A 131 -15.01 -15.43 19.15
CA SER A 131 -16.38 -14.93 19.05
C SER A 131 -16.91 -14.96 17.60
N ALA A 132 -16.03 -15.05 16.61
CA ALA A 132 -16.41 -15.16 15.21
C ALA A 132 -16.85 -16.59 14.85
N PRO A 133 -17.88 -16.78 13.98
CA PRO A 133 -18.35 -18.11 13.60
C PRO A 133 -17.28 -19.03 13.00
N SER A 134 -16.28 -18.46 12.30
CA SER A 134 -15.14 -19.18 11.75
C SER A 134 -13.98 -19.37 12.74
N GLY A 135 -14.08 -18.81 13.96
CA GLY A 135 -12.96 -18.68 14.89
C GLY A 135 -11.90 -17.66 14.48
N ARG A 136 -12.11 -16.94 13.37
CA ARG A 136 -11.20 -15.94 12.79
C ARG A 136 -11.99 -14.77 12.20
N ARG A 137 -11.38 -13.61 12.14
CA ARG A 137 -11.91 -12.43 11.42
C ARG A 137 -10.80 -11.52 10.88
N GLU A 138 -11.13 -10.72 9.90
CA GLU A 138 -10.27 -9.64 9.42
C GLU A 138 -10.25 -8.47 10.41
N SER A 139 -9.07 -7.92 10.70
CA SER A 139 -8.89 -6.79 11.60
C SER A 139 -8.82 -5.43 10.88
N GLY A 140 -8.76 -5.44 9.54
CA GLY A 140 -8.44 -4.26 8.73
C GLY A 140 -9.27 -3.01 9.02
N GLY A 141 -10.58 -3.16 9.25
CA GLY A 141 -11.46 -2.03 9.59
C GLY A 141 -11.08 -1.35 10.89
N GLU A 142 -10.84 -2.13 11.96
CA GLU A 142 -10.40 -1.61 13.27
C GLU A 142 -8.99 -1.02 13.18
N ASP A 143 -8.09 -1.68 12.45
CA ASP A 143 -6.71 -1.22 12.24
C ASP A 143 -6.70 0.19 11.60
N PHE A 144 -7.53 0.41 10.56
CA PHE A 144 -7.66 1.72 9.92
C PHE A 144 -8.32 2.76 10.81
N LEU A 145 -9.33 2.39 11.59
CA LEU A 145 -9.96 3.29 12.56
C LEU A 145 -8.92 3.79 13.59
N ASN A 146 -8.14 2.87 14.17
CA ASN A 146 -7.12 3.21 15.16
C ASN A 146 -5.99 4.07 14.57
N ASN A 147 -5.58 3.82 13.31
CA ASN A 147 -4.67 4.69 12.58
C ASN A 147 -5.25 6.09 12.38
N GLY A 148 -6.51 6.19 11.98
CA GLY A 148 -7.20 7.46 11.77
C GLY A 148 -7.34 8.27 13.06
N GLN A 149 -7.80 7.64 14.13
CA GLN A 149 -7.93 8.27 15.44
C GLN A 149 -6.61 8.84 15.93
N GLN A 150 -5.56 8.02 15.91
CA GLN A 150 -4.23 8.44 16.31
C GLN A 150 -3.69 9.55 15.39
N GLY A 151 -3.91 9.45 14.08
CA GLY A 151 -3.47 10.43 13.09
C GLY A 151 -3.98 11.86 13.34
N ILE A 152 -5.14 12.02 13.97
CA ILE A 152 -5.73 13.31 14.35
C ILE A 152 -5.66 13.60 15.85
N GLY A 153 -4.88 12.84 16.61
CA GLY A 153 -4.67 13.03 18.04
C GLY A 153 -5.82 12.56 18.95
N MET A 154 -6.78 11.78 18.42
CA MET A 154 -7.81 11.15 19.24
C MET A 154 -7.26 9.97 20.05
N ARG A 155 -8.00 9.57 21.09
CA ARG A 155 -7.73 8.34 21.82
C ARG A 155 -7.95 7.14 20.89
N SER A 156 -7.00 6.21 20.89
CA SER A 156 -7.02 4.99 20.09
C SER A 156 -6.84 3.78 21.01
N ASP A 157 -7.76 2.83 20.94
CA ASP A 157 -7.73 1.60 21.75
C ASP A 157 -6.41 0.85 21.61
N TYR A 158 -5.94 0.68 20.37
CA TYR A 158 -4.71 -0.06 20.12
C TYR A 158 -3.47 0.61 20.71
N TYR A 159 -3.36 1.93 20.60
CA TYR A 159 -2.23 2.66 21.16
C TYR A 159 -2.25 2.68 22.68
N ASP A 160 -3.43 2.83 23.28
CA ASP A 160 -3.58 2.77 24.74
C ASP A 160 -3.21 1.37 25.27
N ARG A 161 -3.65 0.28 24.61
CA ARG A 161 -3.28 -1.09 24.95
C ARG A 161 -1.78 -1.36 24.78
N ALA A 162 -1.17 -0.85 23.70
CA ALA A 162 0.25 -1.01 23.48
C ALA A 162 1.09 -0.34 24.57
N MET A 163 0.73 0.88 24.97
CA MET A 163 1.38 1.59 26.06
C MET A 163 1.14 0.91 27.39
N GLN A 164 -0.07 0.41 27.65
CA GLN A 164 -0.42 -0.34 28.86
C GLN A 164 0.40 -1.63 28.99
N LEU A 165 0.47 -2.44 27.92
CA LEU A 165 1.26 -3.67 27.92
C LEU A 165 2.74 -3.39 28.18
N ALA A 166 3.32 -2.41 27.45
CA ALA A 166 4.72 -2.06 27.62
C ALA A 166 5.04 -1.50 29.02
N THR A 167 4.15 -0.70 29.61
CA THR A 167 4.30 -0.19 30.98
C THR A 167 4.26 -1.33 31.98
N ARG A 168 3.31 -2.26 31.82
CA ARG A 168 3.19 -3.45 32.69
C ARG A 168 4.45 -4.32 32.63
N ILE A 169 5.02 -4.53 31.44
CA ILE A 169 6.27 -5.29 31.30
C ILE A 169 7.45 -4.53 31.93
N LYS A 170 7.51 -3.21 31.79
CA LYS A 170 8.55 -2.41 32.43
C LYS A 170 8.55 -2.53 33.94
N GLU A 171 7.37 -2.58 34.55
CA GLU A 171 7.21 -2.74 36.00
C GLU A 171 7.70 -4.10 36.50
N GLU A 172 7.53 -5.16 35.71
CA GLU A 172 7.88 -6.53 36.06
C GLU A 172 9.31 -6.91 35.65
N SER A 173 9.83 -6.30 34.57
CA SER A 173 11.13 -6.69 34.00
C SER A 173 12.30 -6.00 34.69
N SER A 174 13.04 -6.71 35.51
CA SER A 174 14.30 -6.21 36.12
C SER A 174 15.46 -6.08 35.14
N GLY A 175 15.46 -6.86 34.03
CA GLY A 175 16.52 -6.93 33.01
C GLY A 175 16.31 -6.01 31.81
N GLY A 176 15.22 -5.26 31.79
CA GLY A 176 14.80 -4.48 30.63
C GLY A 176 14.23 -5.34 29.49
N PHE A 177 13.65 -4.68 28.53
CA PHE A 177 13.05 -5.28 27.33
C PHE A 177 13.20 -4.34 26.15
N GLU A 178 12.96 -4.86 24.96
CA GLU A 178 12.92 -4.10 23.72
C GLU A 178 11.53 -4.17 23.07
N ILE A 179 11.29 -3.31 22.08
CA ILE A 179 10.02 -3.21 21.40
C ILE A 179 10.27 -3.25 19.90
N ALA A 180 9.41 -3.94 19.14
CA ALA A 180 9.47 -3.89 17.69
C ALA A 180 8.07 -3.79 17.06
N GLY A 181 8.00 -3.32 15.81
CA GLY A 181 6.75 -3.27 15.09
C GLY A 181 6.88 -2.76 13.66
N HIS A 182 5.92 -3.15 12.83
CA HIS A 182 5.83 -2.76 11.42
C HIS A 182 4.51 -2.03 11.18
N SER A 183 4.52 -1.00 10.34
CA SER A 183 3.32 -0.25 9.94
C SER A 183 2.58 0.33 11.17
N LEU A 184 1.29 0.07 11.36
CA LEU A 184 0.55 0.42 12.58
C LEU A 184 1.25 -0.11 13.85
N GLY A 185 1.79 -1.34 13.82
CA GLY A 185 2.58 -1.91 14.92
C GLY A 185 3.83 -1.09 15.23
N GLY A 186 4.45 -0.48 14.24
CA GLY A 186 5.57 0.45 14.41
C GLY A 186 5.16 1.76 15.09
N GLY A 187 3.97 2.29 14.76
CA GLY A 187 3.39 3.43 15.47
C GLY A 187 3.11 3.14 16.94
N MET A 188 2.51 1.96 17.23
CA MET A 188 2.29 1.47 18.60
C MET A 188 3.60 1.27 19.36
N ALA A 189 4.63 0.69 18.71
CA ALA A 189 5.97 0.51 19.29
C ALA A 189 6.61 1.86 19.66
N SER A 190 6.45 2.87 18.81
CA SER A 190 6.91 4.23 19.07
C SER A 190 6.19 4.87 20.27
N ALA A 191 4.87 4.68 20.38
CA ALA A 191 4.10 5.18 21.52
C ALA A 191 4.50 4.49 22.83
N ALA A 192 4.64 3.17 22.80
CA ALA A 192 5.08 2.36 23.94
C ALA A 192 6.48 2.75 24.41
N SER A 193 7.41 2.98 23.47
CA SER A 193 8.76 3.49 23.75
C SER A 193 8.72 4.89 24.40
N ALA A 194 7.85 5.77 23.91
CA ALA A 194 7.73 7.15 24.42
C ALA A 194 7.25 7.21 25.87
N VAL A 195 6.55 6.20 26.41
CA VAL A 195 6.11 6.15 27.81
C VAL A 195 6.95 5.23 28.70
N THR A 196 7.73 4.34 28.11
CA THR A 196 8.58 3.42 28.87
C THR A 196 10.07 3.75 28.85
N GLY A 197 10.56 4.44 27.80
CA GLY A 197 11.98 4.64 27.53
C GLY A 197 12.69 3.40 26.99
N ALA A 198 11.96 2.29 26.76
CA ALA A 198 12.53 1.09 26.17
C ALA A 198 12.91 1.33 24.71
N ARG A 199 14.01 0.73 24.25
CA ARG A 199 14.44 0.78 22.86
C ARG A 199 13.37 0.17 21.95
N ALA A 200 13.00 0.88 20.89
CA ALA A 200 12.10 0.36 19.88
C ALA A 200 12.76 0.34 18.50
N THR A 201 12.55 -0.75 17.76
CA THR A 201 12.95 -0.88 16.35
C THR A 201 11.71 -0.97 15.48
N THR A 202 11.55 -0.02 14.57
CA THR A 202 10.32 0.11 13.79
C THR A 202 10.58 0.09 12.29
N PHE A 203 9.66 -0.53 11.55
CA PHE A 203 9.76 -0.72 10.10
C PHE A 203 8.53 -0.11 9.43
N ASN A 204 8.72 0.81 8.48
CA ASN A 204 7.65 1.49 7.78
C ASN A 204 6.55 1.98 8.73
N ALA A 205 6.94 2.54 9.87
CA ALA A 205 6.05 2.82 10.98
C ALA A 205 4.99 3.87 10.62
N ALA A 206 3.76 3.67 11.11
CA ALA A 206 2.75 4.72 11.14
C ALA A 206 3.24 5.90 12.00
N GLY A 207 2.86 7.11 11.62
CA GLY A 207 3.21 8.31 12.35
C GLY A 207 2.70 8.28 13.77
N LEU A 208 3.37 8.99 14.67
CA LEU A 208 2.98 9.11 16.06
C LEU A 208 2.55 10.56 16.37
N HIS A 209 1.25 10.75 16.66
CA HIS A 209 0.77 12.05 17.12
C HIS A 209 1.31 12.35 18.53
N PRO A 210 1.88 13.54 18.77
CA PRO A 210 2.51 13.83 20.06
C PRO A 210 1.55 13.76 21.24
N ASP A 211 0.27 14.06 21.04
CA ASP A 211 -0.75 13.98 22.09
C ASP A 211 -1.03 12.56 22.57
N THR A 212 -0.72 11.53 21.76
CA THR A 212 -1.03 10.13 22.10
C THR A 212 -0.22 9.67 23.32
N PRO A 213 1.14 9.68 23.32
CA PRO A 213 1.90 9.32 24.52
C PRO A 213 1.76 10.35 25.63
N ALA A 214 1.65 11.65 25.32
CA ALA A 214 1.52 12.70 26.32
C ALA A 214 0.24 12.55 27.17
N ARG A 215 -0.89 12.27 26.53
CA ARG A 215 -2.17 12.02 27.20
C ARG A 215 -2.08 10.78 28.07
N TYR A 216 -1.61 9.66 27.52
CA TYR A 216 -1.50 8.42 28.27
C TYR A 216 -0.57 8.56 29.50
N ALA A 217 0.58 9.20 29.32
CA ALA A 217 1.52 9.46 30.40
C ALA A 217 0.89 10.33 31.50
N LYS A 218 0.17 11.39 31.13
CA LYS A 218 -0.55 12.25 32.06
C LYS A 218 -1.63 11.50 32.83
N ASP A 219 -2.45 10.70 32.15
CA ASP A 219 -3.55 9.93 32.74
C ASP A 219 -3.04 8.87 33.75
N ASN A 220 -1.82 8.37 33.55
CA ASN A 220 -1.22 7.30 34.37
C ASN A 220 -0.06 7.76 35.26
N GLY A 221 0.24 9.06 35.32
CA GLY A 221 1.33 9.59 36.14
C GLY A 221 2.72 9.15 35.71
N LEU A 222 2.92 8.90 34.42
CA LEU A 222 4.18 8.40 33.84
C LEU A 222 5.01 9.53 33.25
N PRO A 223 6.35 9.37 33.17
CA PRO A 223 7.20 10.24 32.38
C PRO A 223 7.02 9.99 30.87
N THR A 224 7.44 10.96 30.05
CA THR A 224 7.59 10.79 28.61
C THR A 224 9.06 10.82 28.22
N PHE A 225 9.44 10.01 27.24
CA PHE A 225 10.79 9.91 26.69
C PHE A 225 10.81 10.45 25.25
N ASN A 226 11.93 11.01 24.84
CA ASN A 226 12.09 11.53 23.49
C ASN A 226 12.29 10.38 22.49
N PRO A 227 11.36 10.16 21.54
CA PRO A 227 11.49 9.09 20.55
C PRO A 227 12.76 9.18 19.71
N GLN A 228 13.36 10.36 19.51
CA GLN A 228 14.64 10.51 18.79
C GLN A 228 15.80 9.78 19.49
N GLN A 229 15.67 9.45 20.75
CA GLN A 229 16.69 8.75 21.55
C GLN A 229 16.39 7.26 21.71
N THR A 230 15.12 6.89 21.64
CA THR A 230 14.69 5.52 22.01
C THR A 230 14.12 4.72 20.83
N VAL A 231 13.75 5.37 19.73
CA VAL A 231 13.15 4.71 18.55
C VAL A 231 14.10 4.75 17.37
N HIS A 232 14.48 3.59 16.87
CA HIS A 232 15.28 3.37 15.66
C HIS A 232 14.34 2.98 14.53
N THR A 233 14.19 3.84 13.51
CA THR A 233 13.24 3.62 12.45
C THR A 233 13.90 3.31 11.12
N TYR A 234 13.37 2.32 10.42
CA TYR A 234 13.78 1.85 9.10
C TYR A 234 12.62 2.06 8.13
N GLN A 235 12.89 2.68 6.99
CA GLN A 235 11.87 2.96 5.99
C GLN A 235 12.29 2.36 4.65
N THR A 236 11.31 1.79 3.94
CA THR A 236 11.54 1.29 2.59
C THR A 236 11.17 2.39 1.59
N SER A 237 12.05 2.65 0.65
CA SER A 237 11.81 3.61 -0.44
C SER A 237 10.57 3.20 -1.24
N GLY A 238 9.66 4.15 -1.48
CA GLY A 238 8.42 3.90 -2.23
C GLY A 238 7.31 3.17 -1.44
N GLU A 239 7.46 3.01 -0.12
CA GLU A 239 6.38 2.50 0.72
C GLU A 239 5.32 3.59 0.91
N VAL A 240 4.05 3.22 0.65
CA VAL A 240 2.94 4.17 0.50
C VAL A 240 2.71 5.03 1.74
N LEU A 241 2.72 4.42 2.94
CA LEU A 241 2.45 5.13 4.18
C LEU A 241 3.53 6.19 4.45
N ASN A 242 4.79 5.80 4.31
CA ASN A 242 5.91 6.71 4.50
C ASN A 242 5.98 7.80 3.42
N ASP A 243 5.67 7.45 2.17
CA ASP A 243 5.65 8.43 1.08
C ASP A 243 4.54 9.47 1.28
N VAL A 244 3.35 9.06 1.73
CA VAL A 244 2.27 9.99 2.08
C VAL A 244 2.68 10.88 3.27
N GLN A 245 3.14 10.31 4.37
CA GLN A 245 3.53 11.06 5.57
C GLN A 245 4.70 12.02 5.29
N ASN A 246 5.74 11.54 4.62
CA ASN A 246 6.92 12.35 4.30
C ASN A 246 6.68 13.28 3.11
N GLY A 247 5.83 12.87 2.17
CA GLY A 247 5.44 13.66 1.01
C GLY A 247 4.76 14.96 1.41
N MET A 248 3.88 14.94 2.42
CA MET A 248 3.22 16.13 2.96
C MET A 248 4.23 17.18 3.46
N ARG A 249 5.37 16.75 4.03
CA ARG A 249 6.44 17.66 4.46
C ARG A 249 7.22 18.29 3.30
N ARG A 250 7.26 17.62 2.14
CA ARG A 250 7.98 18.10 0.95
C ARG A 250 7.17 19.09 0.13
N LEU A 251 5.87 19.23 0.39
CA LEU A 251 5.00 20.17 -0.31
C LEU A 251 5.46 21.61 -0.08
N ASN A 252 5.48 22.40 -1.15
CA ASN A 252 5.69 23.84 -1.06
C ASN A 252 4.47 24.53 -0.44
N GLU A 253 4.56 25.83 -0.16
CA GLU A 253 3.50 26.59 0.51
C GLU A 253 2.19 26.60 -0.30
N GLN A 254 2.26 26.77 -1.61
CA GLN A 254 1.10 26.78 -2.51
C GLN A 254 0.40 25.41 -2.54
N GLN A 255 1.17 24.33 -2.59
CA GLN A 255 0.65 22.96 -2.54
C GLN A 255 -0.01 22.67 -1.19
N ARG A 256 0.62 23.05 -0.08
CA ARG A 256 0.02 22.92 1.27
C ARG A 256 -1.26 23.70 1.42
N HIS A 257 -1.32 24.91 0.83
CA HIS A 257 -2.54 25.70 0.81
C HIS A 257 -3.67 24.99 0.03
N ALA A 258 -3.38 24.45 -1.14
CA ALA A 258 -4.34 23.70 -1.95
C ALA A 258 -4.88 22.46 -1.21
N TYR A 259 -4.03 21.72 -0.51
CA TYR A 259 -4.43 20.62 0.38
C TYR A 259 -5.34 21.09 1.51
N GLY A 260 -4.99 22.22 2.12
CA GLY A 260 -5.80 22.84 3.18
C GLY A 260 -7.21 23.18 2.72
N LEU A 261 -7.34 23.74 1.51
CA LEU A 261 -8.65 24.01 0.90
C LEU A 261 -9.43 22.72 0.67
N LEU A 262 -8.79 21.71 0.07
CA LEU A 262 -9.45 20.42 -0.19
C LEU A 262 -9.96 19.78 1.10
N ALA A 263 -9.15 19.76 2.14
CA ALA A 263 -9.50 19.19 3.42
C ALA A 263 -10.60 19.97 4.14
N ASN A 264 -10.58 21.31 4.03
CA ASN A 264 -11.64 22.15 4.57
C ASN A 264 -12.99 21.85 3.91
N GLU A 265 -13.02 21.74 2.59
CA GLU A 265 -14.26 21.43 1.85
C GLU A 265 -14.73 19.98 2.13
N ALA A 266 -13.82 19.03 2.27
CA ALA A 266 -14.15 17.68 2.71
C ALA A 266 -14.74 17.66 4.13
N SER A 267 -14.18 18.44 5.06
CA SER A 267 -14.71 18.61 6.41
C SER A 267 -16.12 19.24 6.41
N MET A 268 -16.36 20.25 5.56
CA MET A 268 -17.70 20.84 5.40
C MET A 268 -18.72 19.81 4.89
N LEU A 269 -18.33 18.99 3.92
CA LEU A 269 -19.19 17.91 3.40
C LEU A 269 -19.49 16.87 4.50
N MET A 270 -18.51 16.54 5.33
CA MET A 270 -18.67 15.61 6.46
C MET A 270 -19.56 16.16 7.60
N ARG A 271 -19.81 17.46 7.65
CA ARG A 271 -20.78 18.07 8.60
C ARG A 271 -22.22 17.84 8.20
N GLU A 272 -22.49 17.52 6.94
CA GLU A 272 -23.83 17.24 6.49
C GLU A 272 -24.36 15.91 7.04
N PRO A 273 -25.53 15.87 7.71
CA PRO A 273 -26.04 14.67 8.37
C PRO A 273 -26.19 13.46 7.44
N LEU A 274 -26.53 13.70 6.17
CA LEU A 274 -26.63 12.65 5.16
C LEU A 274 -25.29 11.99 4.88
N MET A 275 -24.18 12.76 4.82
CA MET A 275 -22.84 12.20 4.62
C MET A 275 -22.38 11.44 5.85
N GLN A 276 -22.63 11.99 7.04
CA GLN A 276 -22.32 11.27 8.30
C GLN A 276 -23.06 9.92 8.36
N ALA A 277 -24.35 9.89 8.00
CA ALA A 277 -25.12 8.65 7.97
C ALA A 277 -24.57 7.63 6.97
N LYS A 278 -24.20 8.04 5.76
CA LYS A 278 -23.61 7.16 4.74
C LYS A 278 -22.23 6.62 5.15
N VAL A 279 -21.37 7.46 5.72
CA VAL A 279 -20.07 7.05 6.22
C VAL A 279 -20.25 6.09 7.40
N ALA A 280 -21.15 6.40 8.35
CA ALA A 280 -21.47 5.52 9.47
C ALA A 280 -22.06 4.17 9.03
N GLU A 281 -22.90 4.15 7.98
CA GLU A 281 -23.41 2.92 7.38
C GLU A 281 -22.27 2.08 6.80
N LYS A 282 -21.38 2.70 6.02
CA LYS A 282 -20.22 2.00 5.44
C LYS A 282 -19.25 1.48 6.49
N MET A 283 -19.00 2.25 7.53
CA MET A 283 -18.19 1.81 8.66
C MET A 283 -18.83 0.66 9.44
N ARG A 284 -20.15 0.63 9.59
CA ARG A 284 -20.86 -0.51 10.21
C ARG A 284 -20.69 -1.81 9.43
N GLU A 285 -20.63 -1.75 8.12
CA GLU A 285 -20.35 -2.93 7.27
C GLU A 285 -18.92 -3.48 7.48
N MET A 286 -17.98 -2.61 7.80
CA MET A 286 -16.53 -2.95 7.88
C MET A 286 -16.04 -3.22 9.31
N LEU A 287 -16.81 -2.85 10.33
CA LEU A 287 -16.37 -2.86 11.72
C LEU A 287 -17.23 -3.79 12.59
N PRO A 288 -16.60 -4.51 13.55
CA PRO A 288 -17.34 -5.29 14.53
C PRO A 288 -18.17 -4.35 15.43
N PRO A 289 -19.26 -4.87 16.07
CA PRO A 289 -20.16 -4.05 16.87
C PRO A 289 -19.45 -3.20 17.95
N GLY A 290 -18.41 -3.73 18.58
CA GLY A 290 -17.65 -3.02 19.62
C GLY A 290 -16.91 -1.77 19.15
N ALA A 291 -16.54 -1.71 17.87
CA ALA A 291 -15.82 -0.58 17.30
C ALA A 291 -16.74 0.50 16.68
N GLN A 292 -18.04 0.24 16.52
CA GLN A 292 -18.97 1.14 15.83
C GLN A 292 -19.17 2.47 16.56
N THR A 293 -19.17 2.47 17.89
CA THR A 293 -19.28 3.70 18.69
C THR A 293 -18.04 4.58 18.51
N ALA A 294 -16.85 3.99 18.55
CA ALA A 294 -15.59 4.69 18.35
C ALA A 294 -15.50 5.25 16.92
N ALA A 295 -16.02 4.53 15.93
CA ALA A 295 -16.11 4.99 14.55
C ALA A 295 -17.05 6.19 14.40
N ALA A 296 -18.21 6.16 15.05
CA ALA A 296 -19.15 7.29 15.05
C ALA A 296 -18.51 8.56 15.65
N GLN A 297 -17.81 8.41 16.78
CA GLN A 297 -17.07 9.50 17.42
C GLN A 297 -15.95 10.03 16.52
N PHE A 298 -15.24 9.16 15.80
CA PHE A 298 -14.21 9.56 14.85
C PHE A 298 -14.79 10.40 13.70
N VAL A 299 -15.92 9.97 13.12
CA VAL A 299 -16.62 10.71 12.06
C VAL A 299 -17.08 12.07 12.56
N GLU A 300 -17.67 12.13 13.76
CA GLU A 300 -18.09 13.37 14.40
C GLU A 300 -16.90 14.31 14.63
N GLN A 301 -15.77 13.80 15.12
CA GLN A 301 -14.56 14.58 15.34
C GLN A 301 -13.98 15.12 14.04
N LEU A 302 -13.96 14.31 12.98
CA LEU A 302 -13.54 14.78 11.64
C LEU A 302 -14.43 15.90 11.12
N ALA A 303 -15.73 15.85 11.40
CA ALA A 303 -16.66 16.89 10.99
C ALA A 303 -16.48 18.20 11.78
N THR A 304 -15.97 18.14 13.01
CA THR A 304 -15.75 19.33 13.86
C THR A 304 -14.38 19.97 13.68
N LYS A 305 -13.34 19.17 13.39
CA LYS A 305 -11.96 19.67 13.23
C LYS A 305 -11.76 20.22 11.81
N PRO A 306 -11.21 21.43 11.62
CA PRO A 306 -10.86 21.93 10.29
C PRO A 306 -9.91 20.95 9.60
N GLY A 307 -10.29 20.48 8.39
CA GLY A 307 -9.49 19.51 7.66
C GLY A 307 -8.06 19.97 7.37
N TYR A 308 -7.84 21.27 7.19
CA TYR A 308 -6.52 21.86 7.03
C TYR A 308 -5.61 21.59 8.22
N GLU A 309 -6.11 21.80 9.46
CA GLU A 309 -5.31 21.55 10.67
C GLU A 309 -4.96 20.07 10.80
N ALA A 310 -5.95 19.19 10.54
CA ALA A 310 -5.73 17.75 10.57
C ALA A 310 -4.67 17.30 9.55
N LEU A 311 -4.65 17.86 8.35
CA LEU A 311 -3.65 17.55 7.32
C LEU A 311 -2.28 18.17 7.63
N ARG A 312 -2.25 19.40 8.15
CA ARG A 312 -0.99 20.03 8.55
C ARG A 312 -0.29 19.23 9.65
N ASP A 313 -1.07 18.68 10.56
CA ASP A 313 -0.59 18.00 11.76
C ASP A 313 -0.52 16.45 11.57
N ILE A 314 -0.61 15.94 10.33
CA ILE A 314 -0.39 14.52 10.05
C ILE A 314 0.96 14.09 10.62
N PRO A 315 0.96 13.13 11.56
CA PRO A 315 2.19 12.68 12.20
C PRO A 315 3.04 11.89 11.23
N VAL A 316 4.34 11.99 11.41
CA VAL A 316 5.33 11.14 10.73
C VAL A 316 5.80 10.03 11.63
N ALA A 317 6.48 9.02 11.06
CA ALA A 317 7.16 8.00 11.84
C ALA A 317 8.09 8.66 12.87
N ALA A 318 7.94 8.25 14.13
CA ALA A 318 8.73 8.78 15.23
C ALA A 318 10.12 8.12 15.25
N GLY A 319 11.08 8.79 15.86
CA GLY A 319 12.40 8.24 16.10
C GLY A 319 13.48 8.69 15.12
N ARG A 320 14.67 8.15 15.33
CA ARG A 320 15.86 8.39 14.51
C ARG A 320 15.81 7.49 13.28
N MET A 321 15.85 8.10 12.09
CA MET A 321 15.96 7.36 10.83
C MET A 321 17.34 6.73 10.72
N GLU A 322 17.42 5.40 10.78
CA GLU A 322 18.66 4.66 10.64
C GLU A 322 19.02 4.39 9.19
N LEU A 323 18.09 3.84 8.43
CA LEU A 323 18.28 3.53 7.02
C LEU A 323 17.00 3.75 6.22
N VAL A 324 17.18 4.26 5.00
CA VAL A 324 16.18 4.15 3.93
C VAL A 324 16.58 2.93 3.10
N LEU A 325 15.79 1.87 3.20
CA LEU A 325 16.01 0.62 2.49
C LEU A 325 15.56 0.77 1.03
N ASP A 326 16.39 0.34 0.09
CA ASP A 326 16.06 0.33 -1.33
C ASP A 326 15.79 -1.11 -1.80
N PRO A 327 14.54 -1.47 -2.15
CA PRO A 327 14.21 -2.81 -2.61
C PRO A 327 14.89 -3.08 -3.95
N LYS A 328 15.91 -3.91 -3.98
CA LYS A 328 16.69 -4.25 -5.18
C LYS A 328 15.92 -5.03 -6.25
N THR A 329 14.72 -5.52 -5.95
CA THR A 329 13.95 -6.44 -6.79
C THR A 329 12.97 -5.76 -7.75
N ARG A 330 13.00 -4.43 -7.86
CA ARG A 330 12.03 -3.70 -8.68
C ARG A 330 12.47 -3.63 -10.14
N ASP A 331 11.58 -4.05 -11.03
CA ASP A 331 11.78 -3.84 -12.46
C ASP A 331 11.63 -2.33 -12.84
N ALA A 332 11.96 -1.99 -14.08
CA ALA A 332 11.91 -0.60 -14.55
C ALA A 332 10.49 -0.02 -14.51
N ARG A 333 9.45 -0.87 -14.65
CA ARG A 333 8.04 -0.49 -14.61
C ARG A 333 7.61 -0.17 -13.18
N GLU A 334 8.04 -0.97 -12.19
CA GLU A 334 7.80 -0.71 -10.77
C GLU A 334 8.50 0.57 -10.32
N ARG A 335 9.72 0.84 -10.78
CA ARG A 335 10.43 2.10 -10.49
C ARG A 335 9.73 3.32 -11.07
N LEU A 336 9.11 3.22 -12.25
CA LEU A 336 8.30 4.29 -12.83
C LEU A 336 7.01 4.52 -12.03
N VAL A 337 6.35 3.44 -11.60
CA VAL A 337 5.16 3.51 -10.75
C VAL A 337 5.51 4.14 -9.40
N ASP A 338 6.68 3.85 -8.84
CA ASP A 338 7.12 4.41 -7.57
C ASP A 338 7.55 5.87 -7.68
N ARG A 339 8.19 6.29 -8.78
CA ARG A 339 8.41 7.72 -9.04
C ARG A 339 7.08 8.48 -9.13
N ALA A 340 6.10 7.91 -9.82
CA ALA A 340 4.76 8.48 -9.86
C ALA A 340 4.10 8.54 -8.48
N ARG A 341 4.39 7.58 -7.57
CA ARG A 341 3.89 7.57 -6.19
C ARG A 341 4.64 8.53 -5.27
N THR A 342 5.96 8.67 -5.39
CA THR A 342 6.72 9.70 -4.64
C THR A 342 6.28 11.11 -5.00
N ASP A 343 5.75 11.29 -6.20
CA ASP A 343 5.16 12.54 -6.65
C ASP A 343 3.65 12.64 -6.34
N ALA A 344 3.02 11.55 -5.83
CA ALA A 344 1.58 11.51 -5.55
C ALA A 344 1.09 12.68 -4.66
N PRO A 345 1.78 13.08 -3.57
CA PRO A 345 1.37 14.25 -2.81
C PRO A 345 1.37 15.53 -3.63
N SER A 346 2.35 15.73 -4.50
CA SER A 346 2.40 16.89 -5.42
C SER A 346 1.29 16.84 -6.45
N GLN A 347 1.03 15.67 -7.05
CA GLN A 347 -0.06 15.46 -8.01
C GLN A 347 -1.43 15.67 -7.36
N VAL A 348 -1.66 15.14 -6.16
CA VAL A 348 -2.91 15.41 -5.41
C VAL A 348 -3.01 16.89 -5.06
N ALA A 349 -1.90 17.57 -4.71
CA ALA A 349 -1.90 19.00 -4.45
C ALA A 349 -2.27 19.84 -5.70
N GLU A 350 -1.81 19.44 -6.88
CA GLU A 350 -2.22 20.07 -8.15
C GLU A 350 -3.71 19.89 -8.42
N LEU A 351 -4.26 18.72 -8.10
CA LEU A 351 -5.68 18.41 -8.22
C LEU A 351 -6.52 19.01 -7.09
N ALA A 352 -5.92 19.37 -5.95
CA ALA A 352 -6.62 19.84 -4.77
C ALA A 352 -7.42 21.12 -5.04
N GLY A 353 -6.91 22.04 -5.84
CA GLY A 353 -7.61 23.25 -6.22
C GLY A 353 -8.91 22.99 -6.99
N PRO A 354 -8.90 22.23 -8.10
CA PRO A 354 -10.08 21.78 -8.81
C PRO A 354 -11.04 20.96 -7.94
N LEU A 355 -10.53 19.97 -7.19
CA LEU A 355 -11.35 19.10 -6.33
C LEU A 355 -12.03 19.88 -5.21
N SER A 356 -11.36 20.85 -4.59
CA SER A 356 -11.97 21.69 -3.54
C SER A 356 -13.18 22.45 -4.05
N LYS A 357 -13.15 22.97 -5.30
CA LYS A 357 -14.32 23.63 -5.92
C LYS A 357 -15.50 22.69 -6.12
N VAL A 358 -15.24 21.45 -6.50
CA VAL A 358 -16.27 20.40 -6.65
C VAL A 358 -16.88 20.05 -5.30
N LEU A 359 -16.05 19.81 -4.29
CA LEU A 359 -16.49 19.50 -2.93
C LEU A 359 -17.24 20.67 -2.30
N HIS A 360 -16.76 21.90 -2.48
CA HIS A 360 -17.44 23.12 -2.05
C HIS A 360 -18.86 23.20 -2.65
N SER A 361 -18.95 23.04 -3.96
CA SER A 361 -20.25 23.06 -4.65
C SER A 361 -21.18 21.96 -4.13
N ALA A 362 -20.66 20.75 -3.93
CA ALA A 362 -21.42 19.62 -3.39
C ALA A 362 -21.90 19.88 -1.96
N ALA A 363 -21.02 20.36 -1.07
CA ALA A 363 -21.35 20.66 0.32
C ALA A 363 -22.44 21.75 0.42
N HIS A 364 -22.27 22.85 -0.33
CA HIS A 364 -23.30 23.89 -0.38
C HIS A 364 -24.61 23.41 -0.98
N GLY A 365 -24.56 22.58 -2.03
CA GLY A 365 -25.75 21.99 -2.63
C GLY A 365 -26.49 21.08 -1.67
N MET A 366 -25.77 20.27 -0.89
CA MET A 366 -26.37 19.43 0.15
C MET A 366 -26.98 20.27 1.27
N HIS A 367 -26.27 21.28 1.74
CA HIS A 367 -26.77 22.19 2.76
C HIS A 367 -28.05 22.90 2.33
N ASN A 368 -28.02 23.53 1.16
CA ASN A 368 -29.18 24.24 0.64
C ASN A 368 -30.37 23.30 0.38
N GLY A 369 -30.09 22.12 -0.17
CA GLY A 369 -31.10 21.07 -0.34
C GLY A 369 -31.72 20.66 1.00
N ARG A 370 -30.91 20.41 2.03
CA ARG A 370 -31.40 20.08 3.37
C ARG A 370 -32.28 21.17 3.96
N VAL A 371 -31.87 22.46 3.84
CA VAL A 371 -32.66 23.60 4.33
C VAL A 371 -34.01 23.66 3.63
N VAL A 372 -34.06 23.48 2.31
CA VAL A 372 -35.34 23.40 1.56
C VAL A 372 -36.17 22.20 2.04
N GLY A 373 -35.54 21.04 2.24
CA GLY A 373 -36.22 19.84 2.75
C GLY A 373 -36.78 20.03 4.15
N GLU A 374 -36.08 20.73 5.04
CA GLU A 374 -36.57 21.07 6.40
C GLU A 374 -37.79 22.00 6.34
N VAL A 375 -37.81 22.93 5.39
CA VAL A 375 -39.00 23.78 5.18
C VAL A 375 -40.20 22.93 4.72
N VAL A 376 -39.96 21.95 3.83
CA VAL A 376 -41.02 21.01 3.39
C VAL A 376 -41.51 20.13 4.55
N GLU A 377 -40.57 19.61 5.34
CA GLU A 377 -40.88 18.80 6.52
C GLU A 377 -41.70 19.59 7.54
N LYS A 378 -41.26 20.81 7.89
CA LYS A 378 -41.97 21.70 8.82
C LYS A 378 -43.35 22.09 8.26
N GLY A 379 -43.43 22.36 6.95
CA GLY A 379 -44.69 22.60 6.27
C GLY A 379 -45.64 21.41 6.34
N GLY A 380 -45.12 20.20 6.11
CA GLY A 380 -45.87 18.96 6.26
C GLY A 380 -46.32 18.68 7.69
N ALA A 381 -45.39 18.89 8.69
CA ALA A 381 -45.73 18.76 10.08
C ALA A 381 -46.81 19.76 10.54
N THR A 382 -46.74 21.00 10.05
CA THR A 382 -47.79 22.03 10.29
C THR A 382 -49.11 21.64 9.68
N ALA A 383 -49.08 21.14 8.41
CA ALA A 383 -50.32 20.66 7.75
C ALA A 383 -50.90 19.46 8.48
N ALA A 384 -50.07 18.52 8.93
CA ALA A 384 -50.49 17.38 9.73
C ALA A 384 -51.11 17.82 11.06
N HIS A 385 -50.52 18.78 11.76
CA HIS A 385 -51.01 19.31 13.02
C HIS A 385 -52.34 20.11 12.85
N VAL A 386 -52.45 20.81 11.72
CA VAL A 386 -53.72 21.49 11.38
C VAL A 386 -54.82 20.45 11.11
N LEU A 387 -54.52 19.37 10.41
CA LEU A 387 -55.47 18.28 10.16
C LEU A 387 -55.91 17.59 11.44
N ASP A 388 -54.95 17.26 12.32
CA ASP A 388 -55.17 16.66 13.63
C ASP A 388 -56.08 17.51 14.49
N ARG A 389 -55.77 18.82 14.65
CA ARG A 389 -56.64 19.75 15.40
C ARG A 389 -58.01 20.00 14.72
N THR A 390 -58.09 19.85 13.41
CA THR A 390 -59.32 20.01 12.67
C THR A 390 -60.22 18.79 12.88
N GLY A 391 -59.64 17.57 13.03
CA GLY A 391 -60.33 16.36 13.41
C GLY A 391 -61.05 16.55 14.79
N ASP A 392 -60.28 16.99 15.79
CA ASP A 392 -60.78 17.28 17.14
C ASP A 392 -61.92 18.36 17.16
N ALA A 393 -61.80 19.36 16.30
CA ALA A 393 -62.79 20.45 16.22
C ALA A 393 -64.08 20.06 15.44
N VAL A 394 -63.97 19.14 14.49
CA VAL A 394 -65.12 18.69 13.65
C VAL A 394 -66.08 17.78 14.45
N GLU A 395 -65.61 17.09 15.45
CA GLU A 395 -66.48 16.37 16.36
C GLU A 395 -67.47 17.31 17.07
N GLN A 396 -67.09 18.61 17.21
CA GLN A 396 -68.00 19.64 17.79
C GLN A 396 -68.81 20.42 16.77
N VAL A 397 -68.47 20.45 15.46
CA VAL A 397 -69.09 21.35 14.46
C VAL A 397 -69.57 20.60 13.19
N ALA A 398 -69.92 19.38 13.29
CA ALA A 398 -70.25 18.42 12.17
C ALA A 398 -71.33 18.85 11.13
N ARG A 399 -71.71 20.10 11.02
CA ARG A 399 -72.82 20.50 10.11
C ARG A 399 -72.56 21.53 9.01
N VAL A 400 -71.38 22.18 8.98
CA VAL A 400 -71.22 23.32 8.06
C VAL A 400 -69.97 23.33 7.17
N GLN A 401 -68.98 22.48 7.34
CA GLN A 401 -67.63 22.73 6.71
C GLN A 401 -67.05 21.67 5.76
N GLY A 402 -67.79 20.71 5.25
CA GLY A 402 -67.26 19.70 4.33
C GLY A 402 -66.56 20.22 3.07
N MET A 403 -66.88 21.42 2.60
CA MET A 403 -66.29 22.01 1.42
C MET A 403 -64.95 22.72 1.62
N VAL A 404 -64.64 23.19 2.80
CA VAL A 404 -63.37 23.92 3.08
C VAL A 404 -62.19 22.95 3.32
N VAL A 405 -62.46 21.84 3.98
CA VAL A 405 -61.41 20.84 4.31
C VAL A 405 -60.95 20.07 3.08
N GLY A 406 -61.83 19.75 2.13
CA GLY A 406 -61.48 19.15 0.87
C GLY A 406 -60.46 20.00 0.06
N LYS A 407 -60.64 21.33 0.03
CA LYS A 407 -59.73 22.26 -0.65
C LYS A 407 -58.35 22.38 0.05
N VAL A 408 -58.26 22.23 1.36
CA VAL A 408 -56.99 22.28 2.08
C VAL A 408 -56.20 21.00 1.81
N VAL A 409 -56.86 19.84 1.76
CA VAL A 409 -56.21 18.57 1.39
C VAL A 409 -55.72 18.60 -0.06
N ASP A 410 -56.56 19.13 -0.99
CA ASP A 410 -56.18 19.29 -2.37
C ASP A 410 -54.98 20.23 -2.58
N MET A 411 -54.85 21.34 -1.84
CA MET A 411 -53.71 22.24 -1.89
C MET A 411 -52.45 21.57 -1.27
N GLY A 412 -52.60 20.83 -0.21
CA GLY A 412 -51.52 20.09 0.42
C GLY A 412 -50.95 18.99 -0.51
N SER A 413 -51.85 18.21 -1.11
CA SER A 413 -51.47 17.15 -2.06
C SER A 413 -50.85 17.71 -3.33
N ALA A 414 -51.35 18.81 -3.86
CA ALA A 414 -50.80 19.49 -5.05
C ALA A 414 -49.35 20.00 -4.78
N THR A 415 -49.11 20.55 -3.60
CA THR A 415 -47.75 21.01 -3.23
C THR A 415 -46.77 19.85 -3.11
N LEU A 416 -47.17 18.73 -2.54
CA LEU A 416 -46.35 17.52 -2.41
C LEU A 416 -46.12 16.86 -3.78
N GLN A 417 -47.08 16.83 -4.67
CA GLN A 417 -46.92 16.34 -6.05
C GLN A 417 -45.91 17.16 -6.83
N VAL A 418 -45.99 18.49 -6.76
CA VAL A 418 -45.02 19.39 -7.42
C VAL A 418 -43.62 19.16 -6.86
N SER A 419 -43.48 19.00 -5.54
CA SER A 419 -42.21 18.72 -4.90
C SER A 419 -41.62 17.38 -5.34
N ALA A 420 -42.40 16.30 -5.36
CA ALA A 420 -41.99 14.98 -5.80
C ALA A 420 -41.52 14.98 -7.27
N LYS A 421 -42.30 15.61 -8.17
CA LYS A 421 -41.95 15.74 -9.59
C LYS A 421 -40.70 16.61 -9.79
N ALA A 422 -40.55 17.72 -9.08
CA ALA A 422 -39.42 18.61 -9.20
C ALA A 422 -38.10 17.88 -8.73
N THR A 423 -38.17 17.17 -7.61
CA THR A 423 -37.02 16.44 -7.05
C THR A 423 -36.51 15.38 -7.99
N THR A 424 -37.42 14.55 -8.53
CA THR A 424 -37.02 13.46 -9.44
C THR A 424 -36.59 13.98 -10.82
N THR A 425 -37.15 15.10 -11.28
CA THR A 425 -36.70 15.76 -12.51
C THR A 425 -35.28 16.31 -12.37
N VAL A 426 -34.95 16.93 -11.25
CA VAL A 426 -33.61 17.44 -10.98
C VAL A 426 -32.60 16.28 -10.86
N TYR A 427 -32.97 15.20 -10.20
CA TYR A 427 -32.12 13.99 -10.13
C TYR A 427 -31.89 13.39 -11.52
N ALA A 428 -32.97 13.26 -12.34
CA ALA A 428 -32.87 12.74 -13.70
C ALA A 428 -31.94 13.59 -14.59
N GLN A 429 -32.07 14.93 -14.54
CA GLN A 429 -31.16 15.84 -15.24
C GLN A 429 -29.70 15.69 -14.76
N GLY A 430 -29.49 15.48 -13.46
CA GLY A 430 -28.16 15.20 -12.88
C GLY A 430 -27.57 13.90 -13.43
N ARG A 431 -28.34 12.82 -13.51
CA ARG A 431 -27.92 11.54 -14.09
C ARG A 431 -27.58 11.63 -15.58
N GLU A 432 -28.42 12.33 -16.37
CA GLU A 432 -28.11 12.55 -17.79
C GLU A 432 -26.84 13.35 -18.01
N LEU A 433 -26.57 14.37 -17.18
CA LEU A 433 -25.32 15.13 -17.23
C LEU A 433 -24.12 14.27 -16.87
N THR A 434 -24.24 13.42 -15.85
CA THR A 434 -23.21 12.44 -15.47
C THR A 434 -22.88 11.51 -16.64
N GLY A 435 -23.90 10.92 -17.26
CA GLY A 435 -23.72 10.04 -18.42
C GLY A 435 -23.07 10.73 -19.62
N MET A 436 -23.33 12.01 -19.84
CA MET A 436 -22.64 12.80 -20.87
C MET A 436 -21.17 13.02 -20.54
N ILE A 437 -20.84 13.29 -19.27
CA ILE A 437 -19.45 13.48 -18.82
C ILE A 437 -18.68 12.15 -18.94
N GLU A 438 -19.26 11.04 -18.47
CA GLU A 438 -18.65 9.70 -18.58
C GLU A 438 -18.48 9.27 -20.03
N SER A 439 -19.48 9.48 -20.87
CA SER A 439 -19.41 9.21 -22.31
C SER A 439 -18.29 10.02 -22.98
N THR A 440 -18.14 11.29 -22.61
CA THR A 440 -17.08 12.16 -23.15
C THR A 440 -15.71 11.68 -22.68
N ALA A 441 -15.57 11.32 -21.42
CA ALA A 441 -14.33 10.76 -20.86
C ALA A 441 -13.90 9.48 -21.60
N HIS A 442 -14.82 8.54 -21.83
CA HIS A 442 -14.54 7.31 -22.60
C HIS A 442 -14.14 7.56 -24.05
N ARG A 443 -14.76 8.53 -24.73
CA ARG A 443 -14.40 8.90 -26.10
C ARG A 443 -13.00 9.53 -26.16
N VAL A 444 -12.68 10.37 -25.21
CA VAL A 444 -11.37 11.05 -25.14
C VAL A 444 -10.27 10.05 -24.81
N GLU A 445 -10.49 9.20 -23.80
CA GLU A 445 -9.56 8.14 -23.43
C GLU A 445 -9.25 7.22 -24.61
N SER A 446 -10.27 6.72 -25.29
CA SER A 446 -10.08 5.82 -26.42
C SER A 446 -9.38 6.48 -27.62
N ARG A 447 -9.65 7.78 -27.89
CA ARG A 447 -8.95 8.54 -28.92
C ARG A 447 -7.49 8.76 -28.59
N ALA A 448 -7.16 9.05 -27.32
CA ALA A 448 -5.77 9.21 -26.89
C ALA A 448 -5.00 7.88 -27.03
N GLN A 449 -5.57 6.78 -26.56
CA GLN A 449 -4.95 5.46 -26.63
C GLN A 449 -4.81 4.95 -28.08
N SER A 450 -5.84 5.10 -28.91
CA SER A 450 -5.77 4.71 -30.31
C SER A 450 -4.78 5.59 -31.07
N GLY A 451 -4.74 6.90 -30.78
CA GLY A 451 -3.77 7.82 -31.38
C GLY A 451 -2.31 7.44 -31.10
N ILE A 452 -1.99 7.02 -29.86
CA ILE A 452 -0.65 6.53 -29.50
C ILE A 452 -0.30 5.27 -30.30
N LEU A 453 -1.25 4.33 -30.42
CA LEU A 453 -1.06 3.10 -31.21
C LEU A 453 -0.88 3.39 -32.70
N SER A 454 -1.65 4.33 -33.27
CA SER A 454 -1.51 4.74 -34.66
C SER A 454 -0.17 5.42 -34.97
N VAL A 455 0.36 6.24 -34.03
CA VAL A 455 1.70 6.84 -34.18
C VAL A 455 2.77 5.75 -34.12
N ALA A 456 2.61 4.77 -33.20
CA ALA A 456 3.51 3.62 -33.11
C ALA A 456 3.43 2.74 -34.37
N SER A 457 2.25 2.52 -34.94
CA SER A 457 2.03 1.83 -36.21
C SER A 457 2.75 2.53 -37.35
N TRP A 458 2.54 3.84 -37.49
CA TRP A 458 3.22 4.65 -38.53
C TRP A 458 4.75 4.55 -38.41
N GLY A 459 5.29 4.61 -37.17
CA GLY A 459 6.71 4.43 -36.90
C GLY A 459 7.21 3.05 -37.30
N ALA A 460 6.47 1.98 -36.94
CA ALA A 460 6.78 0.60 -37.32
C ALA A 460 6.80 0.42 -38.87
N GLY A 461 5.80 0.96 -39.56
CA GLY A 461 5.73 0.93 -41.03
C GLY A 461 6.89 1.66 -41.73
N LYS A 462 7.32 2.81 -41.15
CA LYS A 462 8.49 3.55 -41.67
C LYS A 462 9.82 2.80 -41.49
N LEU A 463 9.89 1.93 -40.47
CA LEU A 463 11.06 1.09 -40.17
C LEU A 463 11.01 -0.29 -40.88
N GLY A 464 9.99 -0.54 -41.72
CA GLY A 464 9.84 -1.78 -42.49
C GLY A 464 9.25 -2.95 -41.72
N PHE A 465 8.63 -2.70 -40.54
CA PHE A 465 7.95 -3.74 -39.72
C PHE A 465 6.47 -3.82 -40.06
N ASP A 466 6.11 -4.17 -41.29
CA ASP A 466 4.73 -4.14 -41.81
C ASP A 466 3.74 -4.98 -41.01
N ASN A 467 4.16 -6.12 -40.48
CA ASN A 467 3.28 -6.97 -39.65
C ASN A 467 3.01 -6.35 -38.30
N VAL A 468 3.99 -5.71 -37.68
CA VAL A 468 3.83 -4.99 -36.39
C VAL A 468 2.96 -3.75 -36.60
N SER A 469 3.16 -3.02 -37.72
CA SER A 469 2.31 -1.89 -38.08
C SER A 469 0.84 -2.31 -38.20
N LYS A 470 0.52 -3.36 -38.94
CA LYS A 470 -0.85 -3.89 -39.09
C LYS A 470 -1.46 -4.35 -37.75
N ASP A 471 -0.68 -4.98 -36.88
CA ASP A 471 -1.17 -5.40 -35.55
C ASP A 471 -1.49 -4.19 -34.68
N LEU A 472 -0.63 -3.16 -34.69
CA LEU A 472 -0.85 -1.91 -33.96
C LEU A 472 -2.06 -1.13 -34.48
N ASP A 473 -2.29 -1.07 -35.80
CA ASP A 473 -3.48 -0.46 -36.39
C ASP A 473 -4.75 -1.19 -35.96
N SER A 474 -4.73 -2.52 -36.04
CA SER A 474 -5.85 -3.35 -35.59
C SER A 474 -6.19 -3.15 -34.10
N ARG A 475 -5.17 -2.98 -33.26
CA ARG A 475 -5.34 -2.66 -31.83
C ARG A 475 -5.84 -1.23 -31.63
N ALA A 476 -5.38 -0.27 -32.40
CA ALA A 476 -5.88 1.10 -32.36
C ALA A 476 -7.38 1.16 -32.67
N ASP A 477 -7.81 0.46 -33.72
CA ASP A 477 -9.22 0.36 -34.10
C ASP A 477 -10.05 -0.36 -33.01
N ALA A 478 -9.54 -1.43 -32.45
CA ALA A 478 -10.22 -2.17 -31.37
C ALA A 478 -10.39 -1.30 -30.11
N VAL A 479 -9.38 -0.55 -29.71
CA VAL A 479 -9.43 0.38 -28.58
C VAL A 479 -10.41 1.50 -28.83
N HIS A 480 -10.43 2.06 -30.05
CA HIS A 480 -11.37 3.09 -30.43
C HIS A 480 -12.83 2.59 -30.39
N ALA A 481 -13.07 1.42 -30.98
CA ALA A 481 -14.40 0.79 -30.98
C ALA A 481 -14.90 0.46 -29.55
N ALA A 482 -14.02 -0.10 -28.72
CA ALA A 482 -14.34 -0.39 -27.31
C ALA A 482 -14.65 0.88 -26.51
N GLY A 483 -13.95 1.98 -26.76
CA GLY A 483 -14.21 3.27 -26.14
C GLY A 483 -15.55 3.88 -26.57
N GLN A 484 -15.91 3.78 -27.85
CA GLN A 484 -17.20 4.19 -28.36
C GLN A 484 -18.35 3.38 -27.76
N ALA A 485 -18.17 2.06 -27.64
CA ALA A 485 -19.15 1.18 -27.02
C ALA A 485 -19.39 1.55 -25.54
N ARG A 486 -18.30 1.78 -24.76
CA ARG A 486 -18.40 2.23 -23.36
C ARG A 486 -19.08 3.59 -23.23
N ALA A 487 -18.74 4.55 -24.10
CA ALA A 487 -19.36 5.86 -24.13
C ALA A 487 -20.86 5.79 -24.42
N THR A 488 -21.26 4.91 -25.33
CA THR A 488 -22.68 4.69 -25.66
C THR A 488 -23.42 4.02 -24.51
N ALA A 489 -22.79 3.02 -23.86
CA ALA A 489 -23.37 2.36 -22.69
C ALA A 489 -23.57 3.35 -21.53
N ALA A 490 -22.59 4.17 -21.19
CA ALA A 490 -22.68 5.18 -20.14
C ALA A 490 -23.83 6.18 -20.38
N THR A 491 -24.02 6.60 -21.63
CA THR A 491 -25.12 7.49 -21.97
C THR A 491 -26.48 6.79 -21.88
N ARG A 492 -26.55 5.52 -22.29
CA ARG A 492 -27.80 4.72 -22.23
C ARG A 492 -28.17 4.48 -20.76
N ASP A 493 -27.23 3.98 -19.95
CA ASP A 493 -27.47 3.64 -18.56
C ASP A 493 -27.90 4.88 -17.74
N ALA A 494 -27.25 6.02 -18.01
CA ALA A 494 -27.65 7.30 -17.41
C ALA A 494 -29.08 7.76 -17.80
N ARG A 495 -29.50 7.51 -19.04
CA ARG A 495 -30.86 7.79 -19.49
C ARG A 495 -31.89 6.84 -18.86
N GLU A 496 -31.56 5.55 -18.81
CA GLU A 496 -32.42 4.54 -18.16
C GLU A 496 -32.63 4.89 -16.68
N ASP A 497 -31.58 5.28 -15.94
CA ASP A 497 -31.67 5.74 -14.55
C ASP A 497 -32.50 7.04 -14.43
N ALA A 498 -32.31 7.99 -15.34
CA ALA A 498 -33.06 9.23 -15.37
C ALA A 498 -34.56 8.99 -15.63
N ASP A 499 -34.88 8.12 -16.57
CA ASP A 499 -36.25 7.76 -16.89
C ASP A 499 -36.89 6.95 -15.76
N ALA A 500 -36.15 6.05 -15.12
CA ALA A 500 -36.61 5.35 -13.92
C ALA A 500 -36.93 6.32 -12.77
N ALA A 501 -36.10 7.33 -12.56
CA ALA A 501 -36.33 8.37 -11.56
C ALA A 501 -37.54 9.23 -11.87
N ARG A 502 -37.73 9.65 -13.14
CA ARG A 502 -38.94 10.38 -13.57
C ARG A 502 -40.21 9.54 -13.38
N ALA A 503 -40.15 8.27 -13.77
CA ALA A 503 -41.26 7.35 -13.59
C ALA A 503 -41.58 7.10 -12.10
N ALA A 504 -40.56 7.01 -11.25
CA ALA A 504 -40.73 6.92 -9.79
C ALA A 504 -41.40 8.19 -9.24
N GLY A 505 -40.96 9.37 -9.65
CA GLY A 505 -41.52 10.64 -9.24
C GLY A 505 -42.99 10.80 -9.68
N GLN A 506 -43.29 10.33 -10.90
CA GLN A 506 -44.64 10.32 -11.41
C GLN A 506 -45.54 9.36 -10.64
N ARG A 507 -45.11 8.12 -10.39
CA ARG A 507 -45.85 7.15 -9.55
C ARG A 507 -46.08 7.67 -8.14
N THR A 508 -45.09 8.33 -7.54
CA THR A 508 -45.21 8.96 -6.21
C THR A 508 -46.24 10.08 -6.24
N ALA A 509 -46.17 10.95 -7.24
CA ALA A 509 -47.16 12.04 -7.40
C ALA A 509 -48.57 11.51 -7.63
N GLU A 510 -48.74 10.46 -8.45
CA GLU A 510 -50.02 9.79 -8.69
C GLU A 510 -50.54 9.05 -7.44
N SER A 511 -49.63 8.50 -6.60
CA SER A 511 -50.01 7.94 -5.30
C SER A 511 -50.51 9.04 -4.36
N ILE A 512 -49.78 10.16 -4.25
CA ILE A 512 -50.17 11.31 -3.44
C ILE A 512 -51.54 11.87 -3.90
N ASP A 513 -51.75 11.93 -5.24
CA ASP A 513 -53.02 12.37 -5.82
C ASP A 513 -54.18 11.43 -5.48
N ARG A 514 -53.97 10.12 -5.67
CA ARG A 514 -54.98 9.09 -5.33
C ARG A 514 -55.28 9.07 -3.84
N ASP A 515 -54.26 9.18 -3.01
CA ASP A 515 -54.39 9.20 -1.56
C ASP A 515 -55.09 10.48 -1.09
N GLY A 516 -54.75 11.63 -1.69
CA GLY A 516 -55.45 12.90 -1.47
C GLY A 516 -56.91 12.83 -1.87
N GLN A 517 -57.23 12.33 -3.09
CA GLN A 517 -58.60 12.12 -3.55
C GLN A 517 -59.36 11.10 -2.70
N TRP A 518 -58.71 10.00 -2.27
CA TRP A 518 -59.27 9.00 -1.37
C TRP A 518 -59.60 9.62 0.01
N VAL A 519 -58.69 10.40 0.57
CA VAL A 519 -58.88 11.13 1.82
C VAL A 519 -60.01 12.15 1.68
N ALA A 520 -60.01 12.96 0.62
CA ALA A 520 -61.06 13.93 0.33
C ALA A 520 -62.42 13.25 0.13
N GLY A 521 -62.45 12.12 -0.60
CA GLY A 521 -63.68 11.33 -0.80
C GLY A 521 -64.16 10.65 0.50
N LYS A 522 -63.27 10.16 1.34
CA LYS A 522 -63.59 9.61 2.68
C LYS A 522 -64.14 10.70 3.61
N LEU A 523 -63.53 11.87 3.57
CA LEU A 523 -63.98 13.04 4.34
C LEU A 523 -65.37 13.50 3.90
N GLN A 524 -65.61 13.61 2.57
CA GLN A 524 -66.92 13.97 2.01
C GLN A 524 -67.99 12.93 2.32
N ASN A 525 -67.68 11.62 2.23
CA ASN A 525 -68.62 10.55 2.55
C ASN A 525 -68.75 10.31 4.04
N GLY A 526 -67.75 10.61 4.85
CA GLY A 526 -67.76 10.52 6.32
C GLY A 526 -68.66 11.55 6.97
N TYR A 527 -68.82 12.72 6.36
CA TYR A 527 -69.79 13.74 6.76
C TYR A 527 -71.24 13.30 6.61
N ALA A 528 -71.50 12.29 5.78
CA ALA A 528 -72.87 11.76 5.56
C ALA A 528 -73.27 10.67 6.57
N THR A 529 -72.38 10.08 7.34
CA THR A 529 -72.62 8.90 8.17
C THR A 529 -71.85 8.90 9.53
N ALA A 530 -72.07 9.89 10.37
CA ALA A 530 -71.75 9.86 11.81
C ALA A 530 -70.24 9.93 12.27
N GLY A 531 -69.93 10.98 12.93
CA GLY A 531 -68.96 11.40 14.00
C GLY A 531 -67.69 10.62 14.32
N ALA A 532 -67.73 9.34 14.45
CA ALA A 532 -66.59 8.53 14.96
C ALA A 532 -65.60 8.04 13.88
N HIS A 533 -65.93 8.09 12.58
CA HIS A 533 -65.03 7.67 11.51
C HIS A 533 -64.24 8.82 10.88
N VAL A 534 -64.63 10.04 11.16
CA VAL A 534 -64.02 11.26 10.58
C VAL A 534 -62.67 11.52 11.28
N ASP A 535 -62.63 11.38 12.63
CA ASP A 535 -61.39 11.53 13.42
C ASP A 535 -60.27 10.57 12.99
N GLN A 536 -60.58 9.30 12.79
CA GLN A 536 -59.63 8.30 12.27
C GLN A 536 -59.10 8.63 10.86
N GLY A 537 -59.93 9.29 10.02
CA GLY A 537 -59.50 9.74 8.69
C GLY A 537 -58.51 10.91 8.73
N TYR A 538 -58.73 11.84 9.68
CA TYR A 538 -57.78 12.97 9.90
C TYR A 538 -56.45 12.52 10.49
N ASP A 539 -56.48 11.63 11.48
CA ASP A 539 -55.30 11.04 12.09
C ASP A 539 -54.47 10.27 11.05
N PHE A 540 -55.13 9.49 10.20
CA PHE A 540 -54.47 8.78 9.11
C PHE A 540 -53.80 9.75 8.11
N ALA A 541 -54.52 10.81 7.71
CA ALA A 541 -53.97 11.80 6.78
C ALA A 541 -52.82 12.60 7.38
N ALA A 542 -52.92 13.00 8.64
CA ALA A 542 -51.87 13.67 9.39
C ALA A 542 -50.62 12.81 9.52
N HIS A 543 -50.81 11.54 9.88
CA HIS A 543 -49.71 10.59 9.98
C HIS A 543 -49.04 10.33 8.64
N HIS A 544 -49.80 10.17 7.56
CA HIS A 544 -49.27 9.95 6.21
C HIS A 544 -48.47 11.17 5.68
N ILE A 545 -48.98 12.38 5.84
CA ILE A 545 -48.28 13.62 5.46
C ILE A 545 -47.00 13.76 6.25
N LYS A 546 -47.01 13.57 7.57
CA LYS A 546 -45.86 13.66 8.43
C LYS A 546 -44.77 12.67 8.03
N ASN A 547 -45.12 11.42 7.76
CA ASN A 547 -44.15 10.39 7.37
C ASN A 547 -43.59 10.61 5.96
N THR A 548 -44.40 11.09 5.01
CA THR A 548 -43.96 11.38 3.67
C THR A 548 -42.99 12.57 3.63
N THR A 549 -43.23 13.61 4.42
CA THR A 549 -42.41 14.81 4.46
C THR A 549 -41.18 14.66 5.35
N ALA A 550 -41.17 13.72 6.30
CA ALA A 550 -40.00 13.46 7.20
C ALA A 550 -38.71 13.09 6.43
N GLN A 551 -38.83 12.50 5.26
CA GLN A 551 -37.68 12.16 4.41
C GLN A 551 -37.20 13.31 3.50
N ALA A 552 -37.97 14.41 3.44
CA ALA A 552 -37.66 15.53 2.54
C ALA A 552 -36.25 16.11 2.74
N PRO A 553 -35.75 16.36 3.97
CA PRO A 553 -34.42 16.92 4.17
C PRO A 553 -33.30 16.06 3.58
N ALA A 554 -33.36 14.75 3.73
CA ALA A 554 -32.37 13.82 3.20
C ALA A 554 -32.43 13.74 1.66
N VAL A 555 -33.63 13.69 1.09
CA VAL A 555 -33.83 13.64 -0.37
C VAL A 555 -33.34 14.92 -1.02
N PHE A 556 -33.74 16.07 -0.52
CA PHE A 556 -33.33 17.37 -1.08
C PHE A 556 -31.85 17.65 -0.89
N ALA A 557 -31.24 17.23 0.24
CA ALA A 557 -29.81 17.31 0.44
C ALA A 557 -29.04 16.43 -0.56
N SER A 558 -29.49 15.20 -0.78
CA SER A 558 -28.89 14.28 -1.75
C SER A 558 -28.89 14.88 -3.17
N VAL A 559 -30.03 15.36 -3.61
CA VAL A 559 -30.20 15.96 -4.94
C VAL A 559 -29.42 17.25 -5.06
N GLY A 560 -29.49 18.14 -4.06
CA GLY A 560 -28.76 19.40 -4.05
C GLY A 560 -27.26 19.21 -4.12
N GLY A 561 -26.73 18.25 -3.35
CA GLY A 561 -25.32 17.88 -3.36
C GLY A 561 -24.85 17.32 -4.69
N ALA A 562 -25.61 16.40 -5.26
CA ALA A 562 -25.29 15.77 -6.54
C ALA A 562 -25.29 16.80 -7.69
N VAL A 563 -26.34 17.62 -7.79
CA VAL A 563 -26.47 18.62 -8.86
C VAL A 563 -25.43 19.72 -8.73
N ALA A 564 -25.18 20.22 -7.52
CA ALA A 564 -24.20 21.28 -7.32
C ALA A 564 -22.78 20.74 -7.50
N GLY A 565 -22.48 19.53 -7.04
CA GLY A 565 -21.21 18.85 -7.26
C GLY A 565 -20.93 18.64 -8.75
N LEU A 566 -21.90 18.18 -9.52
CA LEU A 566 -21.81 18.02 -10.98
C LEU A 566 -21.62 19.36 -11.71
N ARG A 567 -22.33 20.43 -11.28
CA ARG A 567 -22.12 21.78 -11.82
C ARG A 567 -20.70 22.28 -11.51
N GLY A 568 -20.21 22.07 -10.29
CA GLY A 568 -18.85 22.39 -9.89
C GLY A 568 -17.80 21.64 -10.71
N ALA A 569 -18.01 20.35 -10.95
CA ALA A 569 -17.17 19.53 -11.80
C ALA A 569 -17.19 20.01 -13.26
N ALA A 570 -18.39 20.24 -13.83
CA ALA A 570 -18.52 20.76 -15.19
C ALA A 570 -17.86 22.14 -15.35
N ALA A 571 -18.10 23.08 -14.43
CA ALA A 571 -17.47 24.40 -14.46
C ALA A 571 -15.96 24.36 -14.30
N THR A 572 -15.41 23.38 -13.58
CA THR A 572 -13.98 23.25 -13.30
C THR A 572 -13.24 22.51 -14.41
N TYR A 573 -13.82 21.42 -14.93
CA TYR A 573 -13.13 20.51 -15.85
C TYR A 573 -13.51 20.68 -17.32
N VAL A 574 -14.75 21.09 -17.64
CA VAL A 574 -15.18 21.22 -19.03
C VAL A 574 -14.41 22.31 -19.82
N PRO A 575 -14.16 23.52 -19.28
CA PRO A 575 -13.39 24.55 -20.01
C PRO A 575 -11.94 24.16 -20.27
N THR A 576 -11.37 23.25 -19.46
CA THR A 576 -9.97 22.83 -19.52
C THR A 576 -9.78 21.43 -20.09
N ALA A 577 -10.88 20.69 -20.28
CA ALA A 577 -10.90 19.28 -20.74
C ALA A 577 -10.35 19.05 -22.16
N LEU A 578 -10.15 20.10 -22.91
CA LEU A 578 -9.69 20.04 -24.30
C LEU A 578 -8.15 20.06 -24.46
N THR A 579 -7.39 20.14 -23.37
CA THR A 579 -5.94 20.03 -23.41
C THR A 579 -5.51 18.59 -23.08
N PRO A 580 -4.50 18.02 -23.80
CA PRO A 580 -4.02 16.67 -23.53
C PRO A 580 -3.60 16.43 -22.08
N GLN A 581 -3.09 17.46 -21.42
CA GLN A 581 -2.62 17.42 -20.03
C GLN A 581 -3.77 17.30 -19.03
N ASN A 582 -4.88 18.00 -19.27
CA ASN A 582 -6.06 17.94 -18.39
C ASN A 582 -6.89 16.68 -18.58
N ILE A 583 -6.83 16.08 -19.78
CA ILE A 583 -7.44 14.76 -20.04
C ILE A 583 -6.70 13.67 -19.24
N GLY A 584 -5.37 13.71 -19.20
CA GLY A 584 -4.54 12.84 -18.35
C GLY A 584 -4.95 12.96 -16.88
N ASN A 585 -5.09 14.17 -16.38
CA ASN A 585 -5.45 14.45 -14.99
C ASN A 585 -6.87 13.96 -14.63
N ILE A 586 -7.84 14.06 -15.55
CA ILE A 586 -9.22 13.55 -15.33
C ILE A 586 -9.20 12.01 -15.26
N ILE A 587 -8.46 11.35 -16.15
CA ILE A 587 -8.33 9.89 -16.16
C ILE A 587 -7.62 9.40 -14.90
N GLU A 588 -6.57 10.08 -14.47
CA GLU A 588 -5.85 9.74 -13.24
C GLU A 588 -6.68 10.01 -11.99
N THR A 589 -7.44 11.11 -11.95
CA THR A 589 -8.35 11.39 -10.82
C THR A 589 -9.43 10.33 -10.70
N LYS A 590 -10.02 9.90 -11.82
CA LYS A 590 -11.01 8.80 -11.83
C LYS A 590 -10.37 7.50 -11.35
N ARG A 591 -9.19 7.14 -11.88
CA ARG A 591 -8.44 5.95 -11.43
C ARG A 591 -8.05 6.04 -9.96
N LEU A 592 -7.65 7.20 -9.49
CA LEU A 592 -7.31 7.42 -8.08
C LEU A 592 -8.54 7.20 -7.19
N VAL A 593 -9.68 7.76 -7.53
CA VAL A 593 -10.93 7.65 -6.75
C VAL A 593 -11.49 6.22 -6.77
N GLU A 594 -11.49 5.55 -7.94
CA GLU A 594 -12.02 4.19 -8.09
C GLU A 594 -11.09 3.12 -7.50
N ASN A 595 -9.76 3.38 -7.47
CA ASN A 595 -8.75 2.41 -7.05
C ASN A 595 -8.06 2.75 -5.72
N ILE A 596 -8.42 3.83 -5.03
CA ILE A 596 -7.79 4.18 -3.75
C ILE A 596 -7.86 3.02 -2.75
N GLY A 597 -9.01 2.36 -2.59
CA GLY A 597 -9.16 1.24 -1.67
C GLY A 597 -8.39 0.00 -2.08
N PRO A 598 -8.62 -0.57 -3.28
CA PRO A 598 -7.90 -1.74 -3.78
C PRO A 598 -6.39 -1.51 -3.94
N ALA A 599 -5.99 -0.36 -4.52
CA ALA A 599 -4.58 -0.03 -4.73
C ALA A 599 -3.83 0.20 -3.42
N PHE A 600 -4.50 0.75 -2.40
CA PHE A 600 -3.92 0.89 -1.07
C PHE A 600 -3.74 -0.48 -0.41
N GLY A 601 -4.74 -1.36 -0.48
CA GLY A 601 -4.65 -2.73 0.03
C GLY A 601 -3.54 -3.55 -0.63
N GLU A 602 -3.43 -3.52 -1.96
CA GLU A 602 -2.34 -4.17 -2.69
C GLU A 602 -0.98 -3.55 -2.37
N ALA A 603 -0.89 -2.23 -2.24
CA ALA A 603 0.35 -1.54 -1.90
C ALA A 603 0.84 -1.92 -0.49
N VAL A 604 -0.06 -2.01 0.48
CA VAL A 604 0.26 -2.46 1.84
C VAL A 604 0.74 -3.92 1.83
N GLN A 605 0.15 -4.79 1.02
CA GLN A 605 0.59 -6.18 0.89
C GLN A 605 1.96 -6.30 0.21
N ARG A 606 2.23 -5.54 -0.85
CA ARG A 606 3.52 -5.56 -1.58
C ARG A 606 4.69 -5.04 -0.75
N HIS A 607 4.44 -4.15 0.20
CA HIS A 607 5.47 -3.59 1.08
C HIS A 607 5.52 -4.26 2.45
N GLY A 608 5.02 -5.51 2.53
CA GLY A 608 5.08 -6.34 3.72
C GLY A 608 6.50 -6.65 4.18
N MET A 609 6.63 -7.16 5.39
CA MET A 609 7.92 -7.49 6.00
C MET A 609 8.73 -8.50 5.18
N LYS A 610 8.07 -9.57 4.70
CA LYS A 610 8.71 -10.67 3.95
C LYS A 610 9.01 -10.30 2.51
N GLU A 611 8.18 -9.47 1.90
CA GLU A 611 8.24 -9.10 0.49
C GLU A 611 9.30 -8.01 0.23
N THR A 612 9.49 -7.08 1.17
CA THR A 612 10.36 -5.91 0.95
C THR A 612 11.34 -5.62 2.08
N VAL A 613 10.88 -5.52 3.33
CA VAL A 613 11.74 -5.05 4.43
C VAL A 613 12.88 -6.02 4.69
N ILE A 614 12.58 -7.31 4.89
CA ILE A 614 13.59 -8.34 5.15
C ILE A 614 14.57 -8.49 3.99
N PRO A 615 14.13 -8.66 2.72
CA PRO A 615 15.07 -8.75 1.60
C PRO A 615 15.95 -7.50 1.43
N SER A 616 15.43 -6.31 1.74
CA SER A 616 16.22 -5.08 1.66
C SER A 616 17.25 -4.97 2.77
N LEU A 617 16.93 -5.43 3.98
CA LEU A 617 17.90 -5.54 5.08
C LEU A 617 18.98 -6.58 4.78
N ASP A 618 18.60 -7.74 4.25
CA ASP A 618 19.56 -8.79 3.84
C ASP A 618 20.51 -8.25 2.75
N ALA A 619 20.00 -7.49 1.78
CA ALA A 619 20.83 -6.86 0.76
C ALA A 619 21.79 -5.79 1.32
N GLU A 620 21.35 -4.99 2.29
CA GLU A 620 22.20 -4.01 2.96
C GLU A 620 23.26 -4.68 3.84
N LEU A 621 22.90 -5.78 4.53
CA LEU A 621 23.86 -6.58 5.29
C LEU A 621 24.97 -7.15 4.41
N ILE A 622 24.61 -7.80 3.29
CA ILE A 622 25.62 -8.33 2.33
C ILE A 622 26.58 -7.23 1.90
N LYS A 623 26.08 -6.03 1.62
CA LYS A 623 26.89 -4.88 1.23
C LYS A 623 27.80 -4.41 2.39
N GLN A 624 27.27 -4.29 3.60
CA GLN A 624 28.05 -3.85 4.78
C GLN A 624 29.09 -4.88 5.17
N GLU A 625 28.77 -6.17 5.14
CA GLU A 625 29.73 -7.24 5.40
C GLU A 625 30.86 -7.26 4.38
N ALA A 626 30.56 -7.06 3.08
CA ALA A 626 31.59 -6.96 2.06
C ALA A 626 32.51 -5.75 2.28
N GLN A 627 31.95 -4.60 2.67
CA GLN A 627 32.72 -3.41 3.02
C GLN A 627 33.59 -3.65 4.27
N ALA A 628 33.03 -4.31 5.28
CA ALA A 628 33.75 -4.66 6.51
C ALA A 628 34.98 -5.53 6.23
N ARG A 629 34.81 -6.58 5.45
CA ARG A 629 35.90 -7.48 5.04
C ARG A 629 36.98 -6.75 4.23
N ALA A 630 36.58 -5.87 3.30
CA ALA A 630 37.52 -5.07 2.54
C ALA A 630 38.35 -4.11 3.42
N LEU A 631 37.72 -3.50 4.45
CA LEU A 631 38.43 -2.66 5.43
C LEU A 631 39.43 -3.47 6.27
N LEU A 632 39.04 -4.65 6.72
CA LEU A 632 39.94 -5.55 7.46
C LEU A 632 41.13 -5.99 6.61
N GLU A 633 40.91 -6.38 5.35
CA GLU A 633 42.01 -6.70 4.43
C GLU A 633 42.92 -5.50 4.17
N GLN A 634 42.40 -4.29 4.10
CA GLN A 634 43.20 -3.09 3.96
C GLN A 634 44.02 -2.82 5.23
N HIS A 635 43.43 -3.00 6.40
CA HIS A 635 44.10 -2.86 7.67
C HIS A 635 45.28 -3.85 7.81
N GLU A 636 45.05 -5.13 7.48
CA GLU A 636 46.10 -6.16 7.46
C GLU A 636 47.26 -5.80 6.52
N ARG A 637 46.96 -5.30 5.33
CA ARG A 637 48.00 -4.88 4.35
C ARG A 637 48.85 -3.73 4.87
N ILE A 638 48.27 -2.83 5.67
CA ILE A 638 49.00 -1.66 6.22
C ILE A 638 49.84 -2.04 7.42
N HIS A 639 49.33 -2.88 8.32
CA HIS A 639 49.94 -3.16 9.62
C HIS A 639 50.78 -4.43 9.66
N HIS A 640 50.63 -5.36 8.72
CA HIS A 640 51.41 -6.59 8.59
C HIS A 640 52.01 -6.79 7.17
N PRO A 641 52.79 -5.82 6.66
CA PRO A 641 53.28 -5.92 5.28
C PRO A 641 54.34 -7.03 5.12
N ALA A 642 54.98 -7.47 6.25
CA ALA A 642 56.12 -8.40 6.18
C ALA A 642 55.71 -9.89 6.26
N GLU A 643 54.58 -10.25 6.86
CA GLU A 643 54.21 -11.68 7.04
C GLU A 643 53.67 -12.31 5.75
N LYS A 644 53.00 -11.55 4.88
CA LYS A 644 52.55 -12.07 3.57
C LYS A 644 53.69 -12.25 2.55
N HIS A 645 54.76 -11.49 2.66
CA HIS A 645 55.93 -11.71 1.79
C HIS A 645 56.70 -13.00 2.13
N ALA A 646 56.59 -13.51 3.34
CA ALA A 646 57.20 -14.76 3.73
C ALA A 646 56.36 -16.01 3.36
N ALA A 647 55.05 -15.90 3.36
CA ALA A 647 54.14 -16.99 2.94
C ALA A 647 53.98 -17.11 1.42
N VAL A 648 54.22 -16.03 0.68
CA VAL A 648 54.16 -16.01 -0.80
C VAL A 648 55.43 -16.62 -1.47
N ALA A 649 56.51 -16.88 -0.69
CA ALA A 649 57.74 -17.51 -1.22
C ALA A 649 57.67 -19.05 -1.28
N ALA A 650 56.59 -19.71 -0.88
CA ALA A 650 56.47 -21.17 -0.79
C ALA A 650 55.58 -21.87 -1.81
N GLU A 651 54.77 -21.12 -2.63
CA GLU A 651 54.13 -21.71 -3.85
C GLU A 651 54.16 -20.72 -5.00
N PRO A 652 54.35 -21.17 -6.26
CA PRO A 652 54.23 -20.26 -7.40
C PRO A 652 52.77 -19.87 -7.57
N SER A 653 52.42 -18.75 -6.97
CA SER A 653 51.12 -18.10 -7.20
C SER A 653 51.08 -17.72 -8.67
N THR A 654 50.33 -18.45 -9.47
CA THR A 654 49.88 -18.00 -10.78
C THR A 654 49.13 -16.70 -10.51
N LEU A 655 49.75 -15.56 -10.85
CA LEU A 655 49.07 -14.27 -10.96
C LEU A 655 47.80 -14.53 -11.80
N VAL A 656 46.61 -14.42 -11.19
CA VAL A 656 45.35 -14.51 -11.93
C VAL A 656 45.32 -13.25 -12.80
N VAL A 657 45.75 -13.39 -14.05
CA VAL A 657 45.72 -12.35 -15.05
C VAL A 657 44.28 -12.00 -15.31
N GLY A 658 43.92 -10.74 -15.13
CA GLY A 658 42.51 -10.27 -15.32
C GLY A 658 42.04 -10.49 -16.75
N ILE A 659 40.75 -10.71 -16.97
CA ILE A 659 40.17 -10.91 -18.31
C ILE A 659 40.47 -9.72 -19.25
N ASN A 660 40.70 -8.55 -18.67
CA ASN A 660 41.08 -7.30 -19.39
C ASN A 660 42.58 -7.17 -19.63
N ASP A 661 43.39 -8.14 -19.26
CA ASP A 661 44.85 -8.15 -19.51
C ASP A 661 45.16 -8.88 -20.84
N PRO A 662 45.99 -8.32 -21.71
CA PRO A 662 46.38 -8.98 -22.94
C PRO A 662 46.99 -10.36 -22.81
N GLY A 663 47.54 -10.70 -21.64
CA GLY A 663 48.04 -12.02 -21.30
C GLY A 663 47.02 -13.06 -20.91
N HIS A 664 45.75 -12.65 -20.73
CA HIS A 664 44.65 -13.58 -20.35
C HIS A 664 44.23 -14.42 -21.57
N ARG A 665 44.04 -15.74 -21.37
CA ARG A 665 43.64 -16.69 -22.43
C ARG A 665 42.40 -16.24 -23.22
N GLN A 666 41.43 -15.59 -22.53
CA GLN A 666 40.17 -15.13 -23.12
C GLN A 666 40.15 -13.60 -23.35
N TYR A 667 41.32 -12.94 -23.46
CA TYR A 667 41.40 -11.50 -23.68
C TYR A 667 40.70 -11.07 -24.99
N HIS A 668 40.76 -11.92 -26.03
CA HIS A 668 40.06 -11.66 -27.30
C HIS A 668 38.53 -11.53 -27.13
N MET A 669 37.92 -12.27 -26.19
CA MET A 669 36.51 -12.16 -25.86
C MET A 669 36.23 -10.81 -25.22
N PHE A 670 37.05 -10.42 -24.23
CA PHE A 670 36.93 -9.11 -23.60
C PHE A 670 37.11 -7.97 -24.61
N GLN A 671 38.09 -8.06 -25.48
CA GLN A 671 38.36 -7.05 -26.51
C GLN A 671 37.18 -6.92 -27.50
N GLY A 672 36.60 -8.02 -27.97
CA GLY A 672 35.40 -8.00 -28.82
C GLY A 672 34.19 -7.36 -28.15
N ALA A 673 33.97 -7.71 -26.90
CA ALA A 673 32.92 -7.10 -26.09
C ALA A 673 33.14 -5.61 -25.84
N GLN A 674 34.40 -5.22 -25.52
CA GLN A 674 34.77 -3.83 -25.26
C GLN A 674 34.55 -2.93 -26.48
N VAL A 675 35.03 -3.36 -27.63
CA VAL A 675 34.84 -2.62 -28.91
C VAL A 675 33.36 -2.41 -29.16
N GLY A 676 32.53 -3.44 -28.95
CA GLY A 676 31.11 -3.35 -29.20
C GLY A 676 30.39 -2.45 -28.18
N VAL A 677 30.70 -2.56 -26.87
CA VAL A 677 30.10 -1.72 -25.82
C VAL A 677 30.51 -0.26 -25.98
N HIS A 678 31.79 0.02 -26.28
CA HIS A 678 32.25 1.39 -26.59
C HIS A 678 31.60 1.95 -27.87
N GLY A 679 31.32 1.11 -28.88
CA GLY A 679 30.52 1.49 -30.03
C GLY A 679 29.09 1.90 -29.69
N ILE A 680 28.45 1.19 -28.75
CA ILE A 680 27.11 1.55 -28.19
C ILE A 680 27.18 2.87 -27.42
N ASP A 681 28.20 3.06 -26.58
CA ASP A 681 28.41 4.33 -25.86
C ASP A 681 28.54 5.51 -26.82
N ALA A 682 29.36 5.37 -27.85
CA ALA A 682 29.56 6.39 -28.88
C ALA A 682 28.27 6.71 -29.66
N ALA A 683 27.48 5.69 -30.00
CA ALA A 683 26.19 5.87 -30.68
C ALA A 683 25.16 6.62 -29.80
N HIS A 684 25.39 6.66 -28.49
CA HIS A 684 24.54 7.36 -27.52
C HIS A 684 25.20 8.63 -26.96
N ASN A 685 26.24 9.16 -27.61
CA ASN A 685 27.01 10.34 -27.19
C ASN A 685 27.57 10.23 -25.75
N ARG A 686 27.97 9.04 -25.36
CA ARG A 686 28.56 8.74 -24.07
C ARG A 686 30.05 8.41 -24.22
N VAL A 687 30.87 8.93 -23.32
CA VAL A 687 32.28 8.57 -23.23
C VAL A 687 32.41 7.23 -22.49
N PRO A 688 33.10 6.22 -23.04
CA PRO A 688 33.38 4.99 -22.34
C PRO A 688 34.06 5.23 -21.00
N ASP A 689 33.65 4.50 -19.99
CA ASP A 689 34.15 4.59 -18.62
C ASP A 689 34.37 3.20 -17.97
N LEU A 690 34.78 3.15 -16.71
CA LEU A 690 34.95 1.90 -15.98
C LEU A 690 33.73 0.99 -16.02
N GLN A 691 32.54 1.55 -16.02
CA GLN A 691 31.30 0.76 -16.10
C GLN A 691 31.09 0.18 -17.50
N SER A 692 31.60 0.82 -18.54
CA SER A 692 31.60 0.27 -19.91
C SER A 692 32.51 -0.95 -19.95
N ASP A 693 33.69 -0.89 -19.34
CA ASP A 693 34.64 -2.02 -19.28
C ASP A 693 34.11 -3.16 -18.40
N GLN A 694 33.41 -2.84 -17.31
CA GLN A 694 32.73 -3.83 -16.46
C GLN A 694 31.63 -4.56 -17.24
N LEU A 695 30.80 -3.84 -18.00
CA LEU A 695 29.79 -4.43 -18.87
C LEU A 695 30.44 -5.32 -19.96
N ALA A 696 31.54 -4.89 -20.53
CA ALA A 696 32.31 -5.68 -21.52
C ALA A 696 32.87 -6.97 -20.86
N GLY A 697 33.39 -6.88 -19.64
CA GLY A 697 33.86 -8.03 -18.87
C GLY A 697 32.77 -9.04 -18.57
N ALA A 698 31.60 -8.56 -18.11
CA ALA A 698 30.42 -9.39 -17.82
C ALA A 698 29.92 -10.09 -19.11
N LEU A 699 29.89 -9.36 -20.22
CA LEU A 699 29.45 -9.89 -21.51
C LEU A 699 30.44 -10.93 -22.06
N ALA A 700 31.73 -10.70 -21.94
CA ALA A 700 32.78 -11.65 -22.33
C ALA A 700 32.71 -12.94 -21.46
N ALA A 701 32.51 -12.81 -20.15
CA ALA A 701 32.35 -13.96 -19.27
C ALA A 701 31.11 -14.78 -19.64
N LYS A 702 30.00 -14.12 -19.91
CA LYS A 702 28.74 -14.79 -20.31
C LYS A 702 28.90 -15.45 -21.69
N ALA A 703 29.54 -14.79 -22.64
CA ALA A 703 29.81 -15.34 -23.97
C ALA A 703 30.68 -16.61 -23.87
N THR A 704 31.70 -16.59 -23.02
CA THR A 704 32.53 -17.78 -22.75
C THR A 704 31.73 -18.91 -22.14
N GLN A 705 30.82 -18.62 -21.24
CA GLN A 705 29.93 -19.59 -20.60
C GLN A 705 28.96 -20.24 -21.60
N GLU A 706 28.44 -19.47 -22.56
CA GLU A 706 27.54 -19.92 -23.61
C GLU A 706 28.31 -20.56 -24.81
N GLY A 707 29.62 -20.69 -24.72
CA GLY A 707 30.45 -21.38 -25.70
C GLY A 707 30.74 -20.60 -26.98
N LEU A 708 30.63 -19.28 -26.97
CA LEU A 708 31.04 -18.46 -28.10
C LEU A 708 32.58 -18.52 -28.22
N GLU A 709 33.08 -18.73 -29.43
CA GLU A 709 34.51 -18.71 -29.69
C GLU A 709 35.07 -17.29 -29.86
N ARG A 710 34.23 -16.35 -30.26
CA ARG A 710 34.57 -14.93 -30.46
C ARG A 710 33.33 -14.06 -30.37
N ILE A 711 33.51 -12.78 -30.15
CA ILE A 711 32.45 -11.78 -30.22
C ILE A 711 32.69 -10.90 -31.44
N GLU A 712 31.86 -11.07 -32.45
CA GLU A 712 31.94 -10.32 -33.73
C GLU A 712 31.09 -9.04 -33.68
N ARG A 713 30.01 -9.06 -32.92
CA ARG A 713 29.09 -7.94 -32.79
C ARG A 713 28.46 -7.88 -31.43
N VAL A 714 28.23 -6.65 -30.93
CA VAL A 714 27.46 -6.38 -29.71
C VAL A 714 26.27 -5.50 -30.08
N VAL A 715 25.09 -5.89 -29.62
CA VAL A 715 23.82 -5.22 -29.92
C VAL A 715 23.10 -4.90 -28.63
N LEU A 716 22.58 -3.67 -28.53
CA LEU A 716 21.72 -3.25 -27.44
C LEU A 716 20.25 -3.58 -27.78
N SER A 717 19.46 -4.09 -26.82
CA SER A 717 18.02 -4.28 -26.99
C SER A 717 17.30 -2.94 -27.20
N GLU A 718 16.14 -2.97 -27.83
CA GLU A 718 15.34 -1.76 -28.10
C GLU A 718 14.94 -1.04 -26.81
N ASP A 719 14.63 -1.79 -25.75
CA ASP A 719 14.32 -1.27 -24.42
C ASP A 719 15.57 -0.83 -23.62
N ARG A 720 16.79 -1.03 -24.17
CA ARG A 720 18.09 -0.71 -23.59
C ARG A 720 18.39 -1.40 -22.26
N THR A 721 17.69 -2.47 -21.96
CA THR A 721 17.88 -3.21 -20.70
C THR A 721 18.92 -4.30 -20.82
N ARG A 722 19.18 -4.82 -22.05
CA ARG A 722 20.09 -5.94 -22.31
C ARG A 722 21.07 -5.64 -23.42
N VAL A 723 22.25 -6.21 -23.29
CA VAL A 723 23.27 -6.22 -24.33
C VAL A 723 23.54 -7.66 -24.76
N PHE A 724 23.65 -7.87 -26.05
CA PHE A 724 23.88 -9.18 -26.67
C PHE A 724 25.23 -9.22 -27.35
N ALA A 725 26.01 -10.28 -27.11
CA ALA A 725 27.19 -10.62 -27.88
C ALA A 725 26.81 -11.71 -28.88
N VAL A 726 27.27 -11.56 -30.14
CA VAL A 726 26.98 -12.49 -31.24
C VAL A 726 28.27 -12.85 -31.93
N ASP A 727 28.40 -14.12 -32.34
CA ASP A 727 29.59 -14.68 -33.01
C ASP A 727 29.64 -14.45 -34.51
N THR A 728 28.72 -13.68 -35.09
CA THR A 728 28.60 -13.39 -36.50
C THR A 728 28.21 -11.93 -36.77
N GLN A 729 28.63 -11.40 -37.91
CA GLN A 729 28.18 -10.09 -38.39
C GLN A 729 26.76 -10.12 -38.98
N ASP A 730 26.30 -11.29 -39.45
CA ASP A 730 24.97 -11.47 -40.03
C ASP A 730 23.95 -11.89 -38.91
N LEU A 731 23.18 -10.93 -38.49
CA LEU A 731 22.15 -11.13 -37.49
C LEU A 731 20.95 -11.97 -37.97
N THR A 732 20.85 -12.26 -39.27
CA THR A 732 19.80 -13.11 -39.86
C THR A 732 20.19 -14.58 -39.89
N SER A 733 21.45 -14.93 -39.60
CA SER A 733 21.95 -16.29 -39.59
C SER A 733 21.21 -17.17 -38.59
N VAL A 734 20.72 -18.34 -39.02
CA VAL A 734 20.06 -19.36 -38.19
C VAL A 734 21.05 -20.08 -37.25
N HIS A 735 22.35 -20.01 -37.54
CA HIS A 735 23.44 -20.69 -36.83
C HIS A 735 24.18 -19.77 -35.86
N ARG A 736 23.66 -18.56 -35.59
CA ARG A 736 24.28 -17.63 -34.65
C ARG A 736 24.19 -18.15 -33.22
N HIS A 737 25.28 -18.08 -32.47
CA HIS A 737 25.29 -18.19 -31.03
C HIS A 737 25.25 -16.79 -30.42
N LEU A 738 24.54 -16.66 -29.33
CA LEU A 738 24.38 -15.38 -28.64
C LEU A 738 24.49 -15.55 -27.13
N ALA A 739 25.10 -14.56 -26.50
CA ALA A 739 25.09 -14.40 -25.04
C ALA A 739 24.45 -13.07 -24.69
N GLN A 740 23.73 -12.99 -23.57
CA GLN A 740 23.09 -11.76 -23.15
C GLN A 740 23.41 -11.42 -21.71
N VAL A 741 23.52 -10.12 -21.44
CA VAL A 741 23.74 -9.56 -20.09
C VAL A 741 22.79 -8.39 -19.88
N ASP A 742 22.24 -8.26 -18.66
CA ASP A 742 21.54 -7.06 -18.25
C ASP A 742 22.52 -5.89 -18.14
N VAL A 743 22.16 -4.75 -18.73
CA VAL A 743 23.06 -3.58 -18.84
C VAL A 743 23.41 -3.03 -17.45
N VAL A 744 22.45 -2.97 -16.53
CA VAL A 744 22.67 -2.42 -15.20
C VAL A 744 23.53 -3.35 -14.37
N ALA A 745 23.18 -4.63 -14.34
CA ALA A 745 23.95 -5.65 -13.63
C ALA A 745 25.38 -5.78 -14.16
N GLY A 746 25.54 -5.83 -15.50
CA GLY A 746 26.86 -5.94 -16.12
C GLY A 746 27.75 -4.72 -15.88
N ARG A 747 27.18 -3.51 -15.83
CA ARG A 747 27.93 -2.28 -15.51
C ARG A 747 28.35 -2.18 -14.05
N GLN A 748 27.75 -2.96 -13.17
CA GLN A 748 28.09 -3.03 -11.75
C GLN A 748 28.98 -4.24 -11.39
N GLN A 749 29.15 -5.19 -12.32
CA GLN A 749 29.94 -6.39 -12.09
C GLN A 749 31.45 -6.07 -12.15
N PRO A 750 32.22 -6.23 -11.07
CA PRO A 750 33.66 -6.03 -11.12
C PRO A 750 34.36 -6.96 -12.10
N LEU A 751 35.42 -6.48 -12.78
CA LEU A 751 36.21 -7.27 -13.73
C LEU A 751 36.84 -8.51 -13.08
N SER A 752 37.13 -8.48 -11.79
CA SER A 752 37.60 -9.64 -11.02
C SER A 752 36.56 -10.77 -10.98
N VAL A 753 35.29 -10.44 -10.83
CA VAL A 753 34.18 -11.41 -10.88
C VAL A 753 34.04 -12.03 -12.26
N SER A 754 34.13 -11.21 -13.32
CA SER A 754 34.13 -11.69 -14.70
C SER A 754 35.33 -12.63 -14.97
N THR A 755 36.50 -12.29 -14.43
CA THR A 755 37.73 -13.12 -14.52
C THR A 755 37.52 -14.49 -13.84
N GLU A 756 36.96 -14.49 -12.64
CA GLU A 756 36.69 -15.72 -11.88
C GLU A 756 35.66 -16.62 -12.56
N GLN A 757 34.58 -16.04 -13.11
CA GLN A 757 33.59 -16.76 -13.91
C GLN A 757 34.23 -17.48 -15.11
N VAL A 758 35.08 -16.79 -15.84
CA VAL A 758 35.82 -17.39 -16.97
C VAL A 758 36.78 -18.48 -16.52
N ALA A 759 37.47 -18.27 -15.41
CA ALA A 759 38.38 -19.27 -14.85
C ALA A 759 37.62 -20.54 -14.43
N GLU A 760 36.40 -20.41 -13.88
CA GLU A 760 35.57 -21.54 -13.53
C GLU A 760 35.08 -22.31 -14.76
N VAL A 761 34.66 -21.61 -15.83
CA VAL A 761 34.30 -22.24 -17.10
C VAL A 761 35.48 -23.04 -17.69
N ASN A 762 36.66 -22.45 -17.68
CA ASN A 762 37.88 -23.12 -18.16
C ASN A 762 38.19 -24.38 -17.32
N ARG A 763 38.12 -24.32 -15.98
CA ARG A 763 38.29 -25.50 -15.10
C ARG A 763 37.29 -26.60 -15.40
N GLN A 764 36.02 -26.25 -15.66
CA GLN A 764 34.98 -27.22 -16.02
C GLN A 764 35.23 -27.88 -17.38
N GLN A 765 35.68 -27.11 -18.36
CA GLN A 765 36.07 -27.65 -19.68
C GLN A 765 37.32 -28.57 -19.57
N GLU A 766 38.31 -28.22 -18.79
CA GLU A 766 39.49 -29.05 -18.55
C GLU A 766 39.13 -30.35 -17.83
N ARG A 767 38.25 -30.32 -16.82
CA ARG A 767 37.73 -31.51 -16.16
C ARG A 767 36.91 -32.39 -17.12
N ALA A 768 36.10 -31.82 -17.96
CA ALA A 768 35.32 -32.54 -18.97
C ALA A 768 36.27 -33.18 -20.04
N ALA A 769 37.34 -32.50 -20.42
CA ALA A 769 38.33 -33.03 -21.35
C ALA A 769 39.21 -34.14 -20.72
N ALA A 770 39.47 -34.10 -19.42
CA ALA A 770 40.23 -35.12 -18.70
C ALA A 770 39.39 -36.37 -18.35
N ALA A 771 38.07 -36.27 -18.28
CA ALA A 771 37.17 -37.38 -17.93
C ALA A 771 37.30 -38.60 -18.81
N PRO A 772 37.42 -38.51 -20.15
CA PRO A 772 37.62 -39.67 -21.01
C PRO A 772 38.94 -40.42 -20.77
N ALA A 773 40.00 -39.71 -20.45
CA ALA A 773 41.32 -40.29 -20.14
C ALA A 773 41.29 -41.06 -18.81
N LEU A 774 40.60 -40.51 -17.81
CA LEU A 774 40.43 -41.15 -16.49
C LEU A 774 39.60 -42.45 -16.57
N VAL A 775 38.56 -42.48 -17.40
CA VAL A 775 37.72 -43.66 -17.65
C VAL A 775 38.51 -44.74 -18.40
N ALA A 776 39.35 -44.37 -19.36
CA ALA A 776 40.21 -45.31 -20.10
C ALA A 776 41.30 -45.95 -19.16
N ASP A 777 41.84 -45.17 -18.24
CA ASP A 777 42.87 -45.64 -17.29
C ASP A 777 42.26 -46.57 -16.23
N LEU A 778 41.08 -46.28 -15.70
CA LEU A 778 40.32 -47.14 -14.80
C LEU A 778 39.88 -48.47 -15.50
N GLY A 779 39.51 -48.40 -16.81
CA GLY A 779 39.21 -49.58 -17.60
C GLY A 779 40.42 -50.50 -17.81
N ALA A 780 41.59 -49.92 -18.06
CA ALA A 780 42.83 -50.68 -18.21
C ALA A 780 43.32 -51.30 -16.88
N GLU A 781 43.07 -50.65 -15.75
CA GLU A 781 43.41 -51.10 -14.42
C GLU A 781 42.49 -52.29 -13.99
N GLN A 782 41.20 -52.20 -14.26
CA GLN A 782 40.24 -53.28 -14.06
C GLN A 782 40.55 -54.52 -14.93
N GLN A 783 41.00 -54.29 -16.17
CA GLN A 783 41.38 -55.38 -17.05
C GLN A 783 42.64 -56.07 -16.54
N ARG A 784 43.66 -55.36 -16.05
CA ARG A 784 44.87 -55.95 -15.41
C ARG A 784 44.51 -56.67 -14.12
N GLU A 785 43.60 -56.21 -13.32
CA GLU A 785 43.13 -56.93 -12.12
C GLU A 785 42.39 -58.22 -12.47
N GLN A 786 41.55 -58.21 -13.51
CA GLN A 786 40.89 -59.43 -13.99
C GLN A 786 41.86 -60.46 -14.57
N GLU A 787 42.88 -60.03 -15.33
CA GLU A 787 43.93 -60.87 -15.84
C GLU A 787 44.81 -61.49 -14.71
N GLN A 788 45.12 -60.68 -13.68
CA GLN A 788 45.81 -61.18 -12.48
C GLN A 788 44.96 -62.18 -11.65
N GLN A 789 43.66 -61.96 -11.54
CA GLN A 789 42.75 -62.89 -10.88
C GLN A 789 42.55 -64.19 -11.66
N ALA A 790 42.53 -64.09 -13.00
CA ALA A 790 42.48 -65.25 -13.87
C ALA A 790 43.77 -66.09 -13.78
N ALA A 791 44.94 -65.45 -13.76
CA ALA A 791 46.23 -66.10 -13.59
C ALA A 791 46.34 -66.80 -12.22
N ARG A 792 45.81 -66.23 -11.15
CA ARG A 792 45.79 -66.85 -9.81
C ARG A 792 44.80 -68.00 -9.67
N ARG A 793 43.85 -68.19 -10.59
CA ARG A 793 42.92 -69.31 -10.63
C ARG A 793 43.42 -70.50 -11.48
N MET A 794 44.48 -70.33 -12.28
CA MET A 794 45.07 -71.34 -13.12
C MET A 794 46.42 -71.85 -12.59
N GLY A 795 46.98 -71.42 -11.51
CA GLY A 795 48.11 -71.98 -10.76
C GLY A 795 47.60 -72.59 -9.44
#